data_e68a40b202c1216ecb25bbb9a57bb082
#
_entry.id   e68a40b202c1216ecb25bbb9a57bb082
#
_cell.length_a   1.000
_cell.length_b   1.000
_cell.length_c   1.000
_cell.angle_alpha   90.00
_cell.angle_beta   90.00
_cell.angle_gamma   90.00
#
_symmetry.space_group_name_H-M   'P 1'
#
loop_
_entity.id
_entity.type
_entity.pdbx_description
1 polymer ?
#
loop_
_entity_poly.entity_id
_entity_poly.type
_entity_poly.pdbx_seq_one_letter_code
_entity_poly.pdbx_strand_id
1 'polypeptide(L)'
;MKAGFARKFITILAGMINAIIMPAQDIPIMPQDPAVKCVVLPDGLTCYVAVNQSAKGFADFALVNRDYSGNDRVCLLEDVAVGSETVLDSTLIRLMRKVAEDKMPADQAVIISGDVDASSVLTKLRHMSFMIDSSERSPSPEYVWDGESKVKASCVADSLKGLSFVSFEWEAPRAPASYMNTVQSVIYDKTTWEFGNVACRNIRRSLRKQDIPVADVSYSRSDYAEGCSHEKHRIEVVVDEADAETARNMAVSVLAALDGGEARADDVSIAYADYLQFLERSAADPVVDNSRYVKMCRDAFLYNLPLAREKERHALLMSKDVSEEVRTEMFSRIVSSLLDVDLEYDALEVSGEKIMLSDTLSLPDLSSKNKVRGSRKDAFSGGNLWTFANGVKVIYKKMPTGRKLYYSLSLDGGFGNIEDLRRGEGECMSDYLDCCWIAGMKGSYFKNLLKLSGMTMDTRVNMFNTVISGKVEDRNATLLMKALLAVANMRSLDDAESGYYVRSENLRRRMLAGSDVRAFVDNIMCPDFKYTSCKTWDMLGDDVFVKADKLFADLTSGMNDGVLVIVGDMDEDKLRKLLQTGVGGFKVKKSASRRPSMPYHPVSGWSSYSVEGQKDMAVMAVSGRLPMTAANHFASEMAAMILERKAKEVLAGSGLEVGLSYSRAIYPDERFSVMLSMSGACTRDDLAKLRDVLSDCAMNVDASDVASCKAYMKNAYALRMNTPDYWLRVIPLRHLEGKDFTTGYAAKIDAVSADQVKAVFKVLEDGAGVEYIINKPNTTCITEQ
;
A
#
# COMPACT_ATOMS: atom_id res chain seq x y z
N MET A 1 -13.78 -37.93 -18.06
CA MET A 1 -13.79 -36.57 -17.50
C MET A 1 -12.63 -36.31 -16.52
N LYS A 2 -12.31 -37.18 -15.56
CA LYS A 2 -11.12 -37.06 -14.70
C LYS A 2 -9.78 -36.85 -15.44
N ALA A 3 -9.63 -37.35 -16.65
CA ALA A 3 -8.43 -37.18 -17.47
C ALA A 3 -8.31 -35.79 -18.16
N GLY A 4 -9.37 -35.04 -18.30
CA GLY A 4 -9.38 -33.74 -18.97
C GLY A 4 -8.92 -32.60 -18.07
N PHE A 5 -9.30 -32.61 -16.81
CA PHE A 5 -8.92 -31.62 -15.80
C PHE A 5 -7.42 -31.74 -15.45
N ALA A 6 -6.99 -32.94 -15.11
CA ALA A 6 -5.57 -33.20 -14.90
C ALA A 6 -4.73 -32.86 -16.14
N ARG A 7 -5.27 -33.06 -17.36
CA ARG A 7 -4.59 -32.65 -18.60
C ARG A 7 -4.51 -31.13 -18.79
N LYS A 8 -5.57 -30.35 -18.54
CA LYS A 8 -5.49 -28.87 -18.65
C LYS A 8 -4.53 -28.29 -17.62
N PHE A 9 -4.62 -28.72 -16.37
CA PHE A 9 -3.71 -28.27 -15.30
C PHE A 9 -2.27 -28.77 -15.52
N ILE A 10 -2.10 -30.03 -15.94
CA ILE A 10 -0.79 -30.59 -16.32
C ILE A 10 -0.27 -29.90 -17.60
N THR A 11 -1.11 -29.45 -18.51
CA THR A 11 -0.68 -28.70 -19.70
C THR A 11 -0.26 -27.27 -19.36
N ILE A 12 -0.92 -26.61 -18.42
CA ILE A 12 -0.49 -25.32 -17.84
C ILE A 12 0.84 -25.50 -17.12
N LEU A 13 0.94 -26.50 -16.26
CA LEU A 13 2.15 -26.86 -15.53
C LEU A 13 3.28 -27.32 -16.48
N ALA A 14 2.98 -28.14 -17.47
CA ALA A 14 3.93 -28.61 -18.49
C ALA A 14 4.36 -27.50 -19.46
N GLY A 15 3.49 -26.51 -19.73
CA GLY A 15 3.84 -25.29 -20.44
C GLY A 15 4.85 -24.43 -19.65
N MET A 16 4.68 -24.33 -18.32
CA MET A 16 5.62 -23.68 -17.41
C MET A 16 6.92 -24.47 -17.27
N ILE A 17 6.86 -25.81 -17.24
CA ILE A 17 8.01 -26.71 -17.08
C ILE A 17 8.88 -26.78 -18.35
N ASN A 18 8.30 -26.72 -19.54
CA ASN A 18 9.06 -26.69 -20.79
C ASN A 18 9.80 -25.36 -21.02
N ALA A 19 9.36 -24.27 -20.41
CA ALA A 19 10.07 -22.99 -20.41
C ALA A 19 11.21 -22.92 -19.38
N ILE A 20 11.16 -23.75 -18.34
CA ILE A 20 12.20 -23.95 -17.33
C ILE A 20 12.54 -25.45 -17.43
N ILE A 21 13.52 -25.82 -18.23
CA ILE A 21 13.98 -27.21 -18.44
C ILE A 21 14.18 -27.91 -17.07
N MET A 22 13.10 -28.42 -16.48
CA MET A 22 13.13 -29.25 -15.28
C MET A 22 12.31 -30.52 -15.49
N PRO A 23 12.85 -31.67 -15.11
CA PRO A 23 12.09 -32.93 -15.15
C PRO A 23 10.90 -32.88 -14.18
N ALA A 24 9.79 -33.49 -14.52
CA ALA A 24 8.49 -33.44 -13.85
C ALA A 24 8.46 -33.98 -12.39
N GLN A 25 9.58 -34.31 -11.80
CA GLN A 25 9.62 -35.04 -10.53
C GLN A 25 9.87 -34.20 -9.28
N ASP A 26 10.40 -32.96 -9.38
CA ASP A 26 10.62 -32.11 -8.18
C ASP A 26 10.26 -30.65 -8.46
N ILE A 27 8.99 -30.30 -8.23
CA ILE A 27 8.56 -28.91 -8.24
C ILE A 27 9.14 -28.21 -7.00
N PRO A 28 9.97 -27.16 -7.16
CA PRO A 28 10.61 -26.51 -6.02
C PRO A 28 9.57 -25.89 -5.08
N ILE A 29 9.68 -26.19 -3.79
CA ILE A 29 8.95 -25.50 -2.75
C ILE A 29 9.50 -24.07 -2.63
N MET A 30 8.61 -23.12 -2.33
CA MET A 30 9.01 -21.74 -2.09
C MET A 30 9.92 -21.68 -0.84
N PRO A 31 11.08 -20.96 -0.90
CA PRO A 31 11.90 -20.74 0.27
C PRO A 31 11.12 -20.09 1.41
N GLN A 32 11.23 -20.65 2.60
CA GLN A 32 10.55 -20.15 3.79
C GLN A 32 11.27 -18.90 4.34
N ASP A 33 10.50 -18.02 4.97
CA ASP A 33 11.04 -16.94 5.80
C ASP A 33 11.81 -17.56 6.97
N PRO A 34 13.10 -17.25 7.14
CA PRO A 34 13.92 -17.83 8.20
C PRO A 34 13.48 -17.44 9.62
N ALA A 35 12.65 -16.40 9.74
CA ALA A 35 12.09 -16.01 11.03
C ALA A 35 11.03 -16.98 11.56
N VAL A 36 10.46 -17.85 10.70
CA VAL A 36 9.36 -18.74 11.06
C VAL A 36 9.87 -20.16 11.29
N LYS A 37 9.53 -20.72 12.44
CA LYS A 37 9.69 -22.15 12.74
C LYS A 37 8.32 -22.81 12.80
N CYS A 38 8.16 -23.92 12.08
CA CYS A 38 6.96 -24.74 12.08
C CYS A 38 7.28 -26.13 12.64
N VAL A 39 6.51 -26.59 13.59
CA VAL A 39 6.68 -27.92 14.24
C VAL A 39 5.31 -28.53 14.50
N VAL A 40 5.16 -29.84 14.25
CA VAL A 40 4.00 -30.63 14.71
C VAL A 40 4.34 -31.25 16.02
N LEU A 41 3.51 -31.07 17.04
CA LEU A 41 3.68 -31.59 18.40
C LEU A 41 3.19 -33.04 18.51
N PRO A 42 3.51 -33.74 19.62
CA PRO A 42 3.13 -35.16 19.81
C PRO A 42 1.62 -35.42 19.79
N ASP A 43 0.78 -34.46 20.18
CA ASP A 43 -0.68 -34.52 20.13
C ASP A 43 -1.28 -34.31 18.75
N GLY A 44 -0.44 -33.93 17.75
CA GLY A 44 -0.85 -33.59 16.39
C GLY A 44 -0.98 -32.05 16.14
N LEU A 45 -0.96 -31.25 17.20
CA LEU A 45 -1.07 -29.80 17.11
C LEU A 45 0.08 -29.18 16.25
N THR A 46 -0.26 -28.34 15.28
CA THR A 46 0.74 -27.60 14.53
C THR A 46 1.11 -26.30 15.25
N CYS A 47 2.40 -26.04 15.40
CA CYS A 47 2.89 -24.81 16.04
C CYS A 47 3.75 -24.02 15.08
N TYR A 48 3.40 -22.73 14.90
CA TYR A 48 4.23 -21.74 14.19
C TYR A 48 4.77 -20.74 15.20
N VAL A 49 6.07 -20.50 15.17
CA VAL A 49 6.70 -19.45 15.97
C VAL A 49 7.51 -18.56 15.02
N ALA A 50 7.03 -17.33 14.84
CA ALA A 50 7.69 -16.31 14.08
C ALA A 50 8.45 -15.36 15.02
N VAL A 51 9.78 -15.41 14.99
CA VAL A 51 10.63 -14.49 15.77
C VAL A 51 10.67 -13.14 15.08
N ASN A 52 9.89 -12.21 15.59
CA ASN A 52 9.83 -10.85 15.05
C ASN A 52 10.61 -9.87 15.93
N GLN A 53 11.87 -9.64 15.59
CA GLN A 53 12.73 -8.71 16.33
C GLN A 53 12.27 -7.26 16.22
N SER A 54 11.43 -6.89 15.24
CA SER A 54 10.90 -5.53 15.12
C SER A 54 9.82 -5.22 16.16
N ALA A 55 9.10 -6.22 16.64
CA ALA A 55 8.04 -6.09 17.67
C ALA A 55 8.57 -6.17 19.10
N LYS A 56 9.66 -5.46 19.40
CA LYS A 56 10.37 -5.54 20.70
C LYS A 56 9.43 -5.35 21.90
N GLY A 57 9.37 -6.37 22.76
CA GLY A 57 8.54 -6.41 23.96
C GLY A 57 7.10 -6.85 23.75
N PHE A 58 6.67 -7.11 22.50
CA PHE A 58 5.30 -7.50 22.18
C PHE A 58 5.25 -8.81 21.37
N ALA A 59 4.16 -9.54 21.52
CA ALA A 59 3.85 -10.71 20.70
C ALA A 59 2.34 -10.88 20.51
N ASP A 60 1.97 -11.40 19.33
CA ASP A 60 0.63 -11.85 19.01
C ASP A 60 0.54 -13.37 19.15
N PHE A 61 -0.62 -13.83 19.61
CA PHE A 61 -0.91 -15.23 19.79
C PHE A 61 -2.23 -15.56 19.10
N ALA A 62 -2.25 -16.59 18.27
CA ALA A 62 -3.47 -17.05 17.63
C ALA A 62 -3.63 -18.57 17.81
N LEU A 63 -4.88 -18.99 18.01
CA LEU A 63 -5.32 -20.37 17.85
C LEU A 63 -6.24 -20.42 16.64
N VAL A 64 -5.86 -21.23 15.66
CA VAL A 64 -6.60 -21.40 14.41
C VAL A 64 -7.15 -22.81 14.38
N ASN A 65 -8.47 -22.93 14.20
CA ASN A 65 -9.15 -24.22 14.03
C ASN A 65 -9.54 -24.37 12.56
N ARG A 66 -9.16 -25.49 11.96
CA ARG A 66 -9.63 -25.86 10.62
C ARG A 66 -11.06 -26.35 10.71
N ASP A 67 -11.96 -25.67 10.04
CA ASP A 67 -13.35 -26.08 9.93
C ASP A 67 -13.73 -26.24 8.45
N TYR A 68 -13.80 -27.49 8.01
CA TYR A 68 -14.18 -27.79 6.62
C TYR A 68 -15.63 -27.41 6.27
N SER A 69 -16.41 -26.89 7.22
CA SER A 69 -17.74 -26.29 6.97
C SER A 69 -17.68 -24.85 6.48
N GLY A 70 -16.50 -24.26 6.37
CA GLY A 70 -16.28 -22.90 5.86
C GLY A 70 -16.29 -21.80 6.92
N ASN A 71 -16.28 -22.16 8.22
CA ASN A 71 -16.24 -21.22 9.34
C ASN A 71 -14.95 -21.38 10.15
N ASP A 72 -13.80 -21.07 9.54
CA ASP A 72 -12.53 -21.08 10.25
C ASP A 72 -12.59 -20.19 11.50
N ARG A 73 -12.36 -20.81 12.66
CA ARG A 73 -12.38 -20.09 13.93
C ARG A 73 -10.98 -19.65 14.31
N VAL A 74 -10.77 -18.36 14.39
CA VAL A 74 -9.52 -17.76 14.86
C VAL A 74 -9.76 -17.11 16.22
N CYS A 75 -9.00 -17.53 17.24
CA CYS A 75 -8.91 -16.81 18.50
C CYS A 75 -7.58 -16.06 18.52
N LEU A 76 -7.63 -14.74 18.48
CA LEU A 76 -6.46 -13.87 18.38
C LEU A 76 -6.27 -13.06 19.67
N LEU A 77 -5.03 -12.93 20.13
CA LEU A 77 -4.57 -12.04 21.19
C LEU A 77 -3.43 -11.22 20.62
N GLU A 78 -3.69 -9.95 20.35
CA GLU A 78 -2.72 -9.03 19.74
C GLU A 78 -1.99 -8.21 20.81
N ASP A 79 -0.80 -7.76 20.46
CA ASP A 79 0.02 -6.79 21.21
C ASP A 79 0.23 -7.15 22.69
N VAL A 80 0.32 -8.46 23.00
CA VAL A 80 0.59 -8.91 24.37
C VAL A 80 2.00 -8.49 24.77
N ALA A 81 2.13 -7.77 25.87
CA ALA A 81 3.43 -7.36 26.41
C ALA A 81 4.16 -8.57 27.03
N VAL A 82 5.15 -9.13 26.32
CA VAL A 82 5.88 -10.34 26.70
C VAL A 82 7.20 -10.08 27.44
N GLY A 83 7.39 -8.87 27.96
CA GLY A 83 8.55 -8.52 28.77
C GLY A 83 8.69 -9.30 30.10
N SER A 84 7.67 -10.05 30.51
CA SER A 84 7.65 -10.93 31.66
C SER A 84 7.40 -12.39 31.24
N GLU A 85 8.23 -13.31 31.72
CA GLU A 85 8.07 -14.74 31.51
C GLU A 85 6.72 -15.27 32.05
N THR A 86 6.23 -14.68 33.14
CA THR A 86 4.92 -15.03 33.73
C THR A 86 3.76 -14.73 32.79
N VAL A 87 3.80 -13.61 32.06
CA VAL A 87 2.77 -13.24 31.08
C VAL A 87 2.80 -14.21 29.90
N LEU A 88 3.98 -14.50 29.38
CA LEU A 88 4.15 -15.49 28.32
C LEU A 88 3.59 -16.85 28.73
N ASP A 89 3.97 -17.36 29.88
CA ASP A 89 3.53 -18.68 30.38
C ASP A 89 2.01 -18.74 30.57
N SER A 90 1.43 -17.72 31.19
CA SER A 90 -0.03 -17.66 31.41
C SER A 90 -0.80 -17.63 30.10
N THR A 91 -0.27 -16.92 29.08
CA THR A 91 -0.88 -16.86 27.75
C THR A 91 -0.79 -18.22 27.04
N LEU A 92 0.36 -18.88 27.08
CA LEU A 92 0.52 -20.23 26.51
C LEU A 92 -0.40 -21.26 27.19
N ILE A 93 -0.51 -21.23 28.52
CA ILE A 93 -1.43 -22.11 29.28
C ILE A 93 -2.87 -21.85 28.83
N ARG A 94 -3.28 -20.62 28.66
CA ARG A 94 -4.64 -20.25 28.19
C ARG A 94 -4.94 -20.80 26.79
N LEU A 95 -4.00 -20.71 25.87
CA LEU A 95 -4.14 -21.26 24.52
C LEU A 95 -4.22 -22.78 24.54
N MET A 96 -3.32 -23.46 25.27
CA MET A 96 -3.28 -24.93 25.34
C MET A 96 -4.51 -25.52 26.04
N ARG A 97 -5.14 -24.79 26.97
CA ARG A 97 -6.44 -25.19 27.54
C ARG A 97 -7.53 -25.18 26.47
N LYS A 98 -7.58 -24.14 25.61
CA LYS A 98 -8.55 -24.11 24.49
C LYS A 98 -8.33 -25.26 23.52
N VAL A 99 -7.08 -25.60 23.20
CA VAL A 99 -6.73 -26.76 22.36
C VAL A 99 -7.29 -28.06 23.00
N ALA A 100 -7.12 -28.21 24.32
CA ALA A 100 -7.60 -29.41 25.03
C ALA A 100 -9.14 -29.48 25.12
N GLU A 101 -9.83 -28.33 25.19
CA GLU A 101 -11.30 -28.26 25.24
C GLU A 101 -11.93 -28.73 23.91
N ASP A 102 -11.33 -28.41 22.78
CA ASP A 102 -11.84 -28.79 21.45
C ASP A 102 -11.54 -30.24 21.05
N LYS A 103 -10.59 -30.92 21.71
CA LYS A 103 -10.22 -32.34 21.54
C LYS A 103 -9.80 -32.75 20.13
N MET A 104 -9.43 -31.81 19.28
CA MET A 104 -9.01 -32.04 17.88
C MET A 104 -7.68 -31.33 17.56
N PRO A 105 -6.59 -31.57 18.33
CA PRO A 105 -5.35 -30.87 18.19
C PRO A 105 -4.73 -30.95 16.77
N ALA A 106 -4.94 -32.04 16.05
CA ALA A 106 -4.41 -32.20 14.69
C ALA A 106 -5.06 -31.28 13.64
N ASP A 107 -6.27 -30.77 13.92
CA ASP A 107 -6.97 -29.78 13.10
C ASP A 107 -6.78 -28.37 13.61
N GLN A 108 -5.83 -28.15 14.51
CA GLN A 108 -5.55 -26.85 15.10
C GLN A 108 -4.10 -26.42 14.88
N ALA A 109 -3.92 -25.11 14.85
CA ALA A 109 -2.60 -24.50 14.88
C ALA A 109 -2.51 -23.41 15.94
N VAL A 110 -1.42 -23.43 16.71
CA VAL A 110 -0.99 -22.32 17.56
C VAL A 110 0.04 -21.51 16.80
N ILE A 111 -0.22 -20.22 16.67
CA ILE A 111 0.67 -19.27 15.99
C ILE A 111 1.12 -18.23 17.00
N ILE A 112 2.42 -17.99 17.08
CA ILE A 112 3.03 -16.99 17.96
C ILE A 112 3.96 -16.14 17.11
N SER A 113 3.78 -14.84 17.12
CA SER A 113 4.64 -13.91 16.42
C SER A 113 5.08 -12.77 17.34
N GLY A 114 6.38 -12.53 17.47
CA GLY A 114 6.86 -11.40 18.29
C GLY A 114 8.26 -11.57 18.85
N ASP A 115 8.53 -10.78 19.90
CA ASP A 115 9.79 -10.78 20.64
C ASP A 115 9.86 -11.99 21.60
N VAL A 116 9.98 -13.17 21.05
CA VAL A 116 10.01 -14.43 21.79
C VAL A 116 11.23 -15.26 21.40
N ASP A 117 11.72 -16.10 22.32
CA ASP A 117 12.66 -17.16 21.98
C ASP A 117 11.91 -18.41 21.50
N ALA A 118 12.02 -18.68 20.19
CA ALA A 118 11.31 -19.79 19.58
C ALA A 118 11.63 -21.15 20.19
N SER A 119 12.87 -21.37 20.66
CA SER A 119 13.30 -22.64 21.22
C SER A 119 12.68 -22.87 22.60
N SER A 120 12.66 -21.82 23.42
CA SER A 120 12.00 -21.82 24.74
C SER A 120 10.50 -22.05 24.60
N VAL A 121 9.83 -21.29 23.73
CA VAL A 121 8.39 -21.39 23.48
C VAL A 121 8.01 -22.81 22.99
N LEU A 122 8.70 -23.32 21.98
CA LEU A 122 8.43 -24.66 21.45
C LEU A 122 8.67 -25.76 22.49
N THR A 123 9.65 -25.59 23.37
CA THR A 123 9.90 -26.53 24.46
C THR A 123 8.74 -26.52 25.46
N LYS A 124 8.26 -25.37 25.87
CA LYS A 124 7.10 -25.19 26.76
C LYS A 124 5.84 -25.82 26.15
N LEU A 125 5.54 -25.51 24.88
CA LEU A 125 4.38 -26.09 24.17
C LEU A 125 4.48 -27.59 24.04
N ARG A 126 5.66 -28.15 23.78
CA ARG A 126 5.87 -29.60 23.70
C ARG A 126 5.60 -30.29 25.05
N HIS A 127 6.01 -29.69 26.17
CA HIS A 127 5.69 -30.24 27.50
C HIS A 127 4.18 -30.21 27.78
N MET A 128 3.49 -29.16 27.40
CA MET A 128 2.03 -29.04 27.56
C MET A 128 1.28 -30.03 26.63
N SER A 129 1.76 -30.26 25.44
CA SER A 129 1.19 -31.19 24.46
C SER A 129 1.14 -32.64 24.96
N PHE A 130 2.10 -33.08 25.77
CA PHE A 130 2.05 -34.44 26.37
C PHE A 130 0.90 -34.65 27.36
N MET A 131 0.20 -33.57 27.75
CA MET A 131 -0.97 -33.65 28.65
C MET A 131 -2.30 -33.63 27.89
N ILE A 132 -2.25 -33.56 26.55
CA ILE A 132 -3.41 -33.50 25.67
C ILE A 132 -3.49 -34.80 24.87
N ASP A 133 -4.69 -35.35 24.75
CA ASP A 133 -4.92 -36.55 23.95
C ASP A 133 -4.66 -36.26 22.47
N SER A 134 -3.89 -37.11 21.81
CA SER A 134 -3.62 -36.97 20.38
C SER A 134 -4.86 -37.25 19.55
N SER A 135 -4.99 -36.52 18.44
CA SER A 135 -5.98 -36.77 17.40
C SER A 135 -5.34 -37.04 16.05
N GLU A 136 -6.06 -37.74 15.19
CA GLU A 136 -5.72 -37.79 13.77
C GLU A 136 -6.31 -36.55 13.06
N ARG A 137 -5.62 -36.11 12.01
CA ARG A 137 -6.10 -35.02 11.19
C ARG A 137 -7.35 -35.44 10.44
N SER A 138 -8.38 -34.61 10.47
CA SER A 138 -9.59 -34.83 9.69
C SER A 138 -9.26 -34.89 8.17
N PRO A 139 -9.89 -35.83 7.44
CA PRO A 139 -9.64 -35.94 6.02
C PRO A 139 -10.08 -34.64 5.31
N SER A 140 -9.18 -34.04 4.56
CA SER A 140 -9.55 -32.88 3.72
C SER A 140 -10.54 -33.33 2.66
N PRO A 141 -11.67 -32.62 2.50
CA PRO A 141 -12.59 -32.94 1.42
C PRO A 141 -11.89 -32.83 0.07
N GLU A 142 -12.12 -33.79 -0.81
CA GLU A 142 -11.60 -33.71 -2.18
C GLU A 142 -12.54 -32.82 -3.01
N TYR A 143 -12.14 -31.60 -3.25
CA TYR A 143 -12.90 -30.67 -4.09
C TYR A 143 -12.50 -30.83 -5.54
N VAL A 144 -13.48 -31.19 -6.37
CA VAL A 144 -13.33 -31.28 -7.82
C VAL A 144 -14.12 -30.14 -8.46
N TRP A 145 -13.43 -29.28 -9.19
CA TRP A 145 -14.10 -28.27 -10.00
C TRP A 145 -14.51 -28.89 -11.34
N ASP A 146 -15.81 -28.80 -11.64
CA ASP A 146 -16.43 -29.28 -12.87
C ASP A 146 -17.07 -28.14 -13.70
N GLY A 147 -16.82 -26.88 -13.28
CA GLY A 147 -17.32 -25.68 -13.93
C GLY A 147 -16.61 -25.35 -15.25
N GLU A 148 -17.09 -24.30 -15.88
CA GLU A 148 -16.53 -23.73 -17.10
C GLU A 148 -15.96 -22.34 -16.81
N SER A 149 -14.80 -22.01 -17.43
CA SER A 149 -14.15 -20.68 -17.26
C SER A 149 -14.77 -19.60 -18.15
N LYS A 150 -16.07 -19.72 -18.49
CA LYS A 150 -16.76 -18.76 -19.38
C LYS A 150 -16.94 -17.41 -18.69
N VAL A 151 -16.57 -16.37 -19.43
CA VAL A 151 -16.79 -14.98 -18.99
C VAL A 151 -18.27 -14.63 -19.15
N LYS A 152 -18.87 -14.13 -18.07
CA LYS A 152 -20.24 -13.62 -18.04
C LYS A 152 -20.20 -12.11 -17.92
N ALA A 153 -20.92 -11.41 -18.79
CA ALA A 153 -21.04 -9.96 -18.73
C ALA A 153 -22.37 -9.55 -18.11
N SER A 154 -22.35 -8.55 -17.25
CA SER A 154 -23.55 -7.91 -16.72
C SER A 154 -23.37 -6.39 -16.73
N CYS A 155 -24.48 -5.65 -16.78
CA CYS A 155 -24.48 -4.20 -16.71
C CYS A 155 -25.56 -3.77 -15.73
N VAL A 156 -25.16 -3.00 -14.72
CA VAL A 156 -26.08 -2.45 -13.70
C VAL A 156 -25.99 -0.93 -13.74
N ALA A 157 -27.10 -0.27 -14.02
CA ALA A 157 -27.18 1.19 -13.99
C ALA A 157 -27.51 1.69 -12.58
N ASP A 158 -26.79 2.71 -12.13
CA ASP A 158 -27.12 3.54 -10.98
C ASP A 158 -27.65 4.88 -11.50
N SER A 159 -28.96 4.91 -11.80
CA SER A 159 -29.61 6.09 -12.39
C SER A 159 -29.58 7.32 -11.48
N LEU A 160 -29.40 7.15 -10.14
CA LEU A 160 -29.26 8.27 -9.21
C LEU A 160 -27.93 8.99 -9.40
N LYS A 161 -26.88 8.22 -9.77
CA LYS A 161 -25.54 8.74 -10.02
C LYS A 161 -25.27 8.95 -11.52
N GLY A 162 -26.15 8.50 -12.42
CA GLY A 162 -25.94 8.51 -13.88
C GLY A 162 -24.72 7.69 -14.29
N LEU A 163 -24.50 6.53 -13.64
CA LEU A 163 -23.36 5.66 -13.86
C LEU A 163 -23.82 4.25 -14.21
N SER A 164 -23.03 3.57 -15.02
CA SER A 164 -23.18 2.15 -15.31
C SER A 164 -21.97 1.37 -14.85
N PHE A 165 -22.24 0.26 -14.17
CA PHE A 165 -21.25 -0.73 -13.72
C PHE A 165 -21.30 -1.92 -14.68
N VAL A 166 -20.32 -2.00 -15.56
CA VAL A 166 -20.16 -3.09 -16.53
C VAL A 166 -19.20 -4.11 -15.93
N SER A 167 -19.70 -5.27 -15.56
CA SER A 167 -18.94 -6.31 -14.89
C SER A 167 -18.74 -7.53 -15.77
N PHE A 168 -17.56 -8.11 -15.69
CA PHE A 168 -17.17 -9.37 -16.33
C PHE A 168 -16.72 -10.33 -15.25
N GLU A 169 -17.43 -11.43 -15.08
CA GLU A 169 -17.17 -12.41 -14.01
C GLU A 169 -16.95 -13.79 -14.61
N TRP A 170 -16.00 -14.52 -14.08
CA TRP A 170 -15.75 -15.91 -14.44
C TRP A 170 -15.12 -16.67 -13.28
N GLU A 171 -15.16 -17.98 -13.38
CA GLU A 171 -14.51 -18.88 -12.44
C GLU A 171 -13.35 -19.60 -13.12
N ALA A 172 -12.27 -19.82 -12.40
CA ALA A 172 -11.13 -20.59 -12.88
C ALA A 172 -10.75 -21.67 -11.87
N PRO A 173 -10.24 -22.83 -12.31
CA PRO A 173 -9.81 -23.87 -11.38
C PRO A 173 -8.64 -23.39 -10.54
N ARG A 174 -8.71 -23.66 -9.25
CA ARG A 174 -7.61 -23.40 -8.31
C ARG A 174 -6.61 -24.56 -8.30
N ALA A 175 -5.34 -24.24 -8.11
CA ALA A 175 -4.31 -25.26 -7.91
C ALA A 175 -4.65 -26.13 -6.69
N PRO A 176 -4.41 -27.46 -6.74
CA PRO A 176 -4.54 -28.33 -5.58
C PRO A 176 -3.68 -27.86 -4.41
N ALA A 177 -4.14 -28.07 -3.17
CA ALA A 177 -3.42 -27.65 -1.96
C ALA A 177 -1.95 -28.11 -1.91
N SER A 178 -1.65 -29.30 -2.46
CA SER A 178 -0.28 -29.84 -2.55
C SER A 178 0.69 -28.98 -3.39
N TYR A 179 0.17 -28.08 -4.27
CA TYR A 179 0.98 -27.22 -5.11
C TYR A 179 1.05 -25.77 -4.61
N MET A 180 0.24 -25.41 -3.62
CA MET A 180 0.10 -24.01 -3.20
C MET A 180 1.37 -23.41 -2.60
N ASN A 181 2.23 -24.22 -1.97
CA ASN A 181 3.49 -23.77 -1.37
C ASN A 181 4.70 -23.84 -2.32
N THR A 182 4.47 -24.00 -3.63
CA THR A 182 5.52 -24.16 -4.63
C THR A 182 5.87 -22.85 -5.32
N VAL A 183 7.02 -22.82 -6.01
CA VAL A 183 7.44 -21.70 -6.86
C VAL A 183 6.43 -21.43 -7.98
N GLN A 184 5.78 -22.49 -8.50
CA GLN A 184 4.78 -22.31 -9.57
C GLN A 184 3.54 -21.55 -9.10
N SER A 185 3.07 -21.75 -7.88
CA SER A 185 1.95 -20.98 -7.35
C SER A 185 2.29 -19.48 -7.25
N VAL A 186 3.53 -19.16 -6.86
CA VAL A 186 4.00 -17.77 -6.82
C VAL A 186 4.06 -17.15 -8.22
N ILE A 187 4.49 -17.93 -9.23
CA ILE A 187 4.51 -17.46 -10.63
C ILE A 187 3.07 -17.28 -11.14
N TYR A 188 2.17 -18.19 -10.79
CA TYR A 188 0.75 -18.09 -11.14
C TYR A 188 0.12 -16.84 -10.52
N ASP A 189 0.29 -16.62 -9.21
CA ASP A 189 -0.21 -15.42 -8.50
C ASP A 189 0.32 -14.12 -9.12
N LYS A 190 1.64 -14.09 -9.42
CA LYS A 190 2.27 -12.98 -10.13
C LYS A 190 1.59 -12.73 -11.48
N THR A 191 1.42 -13.79 -12.29
CA THR A 191 0.88 -13.65 -13.64
C THR A 191 -0.59 -13.25 -13.63
N THR A 192 -1.36 -13.74 -12.67
CA THR A 192 -2.76 -13.33 -12.47
C THR A 192 -2.86 -11.86 -12.06
N TRP A 193 -1.95 -11.40 -11.20
CA TRP A 193 -1.85 -9.97 -10.84
C TRP A 193 -1.46 -9.11 -12.06
N GLU A 194 -0.48 -9.55 -12.86
CA GLU A 194 -0.08 -8.89 -14.11
C GLU A 194 -1.24 -8.84 -15.11
N PHE A 195 -2.00 -9.91 -15.23
CA PHE A 195 -3.19 -9.96 -16.09
C PHE A 195 -4.18 -8.84 -15.73
N GLY A 196 -4.53 -8.69 -14.46
CA GLY A 196 -5.41 -7.62 -14.00
C GLY A 196 -4.89 -6.24 -14.42
N ASN A 197 -3.58 -6.00 -14.24
CA ASN A 197 -2.94 -4.74 -14.65
C ASN A 197 -2.96 -4.51 -16.15
N VAL A 198 -2.64 -5.53 -16.96
CA VAL A 198 -2.64 -5.44 -18.43
C VAL A 198 -4.05 -5.21 -18.94
N ALA A 199 -5.03 -5.99 -18.47
CA ALA A 199 -6.42 -5.87 -18.90
C ALA A 199 -7.00 -4.48 -18.56
N CYS A 200 -6.91 -4.07 -17.32
CA CYS A 200 -7.41 -2.75 -16.87
C CYS A 200 -6.73 -1.58 -17.59
N ARG A 201 -5.41 -1.67 -17.82
CA ARG A 201 -4.66 -0.64 -18.56
C ARG A 201 -5.10 -0.56 -20.01
N ASN A 202 -5.29 -1.72 -20.67
CA ASN A 202 -5.69 -1.77 -22.07
C ASN A 202 -7.11 -1.25 -22.25
N ILE A 203 -8.04 -1.60 -21.36
CA ILE A 203 -9.41 -1.08 -21.37
C ILE A 203 -9.39 0.45 -21.21
N ARG A 204 -8.75 0.97 -20.16
CA ARG A 204 -8.65 2.43 -19.92
C ARG A 204 -8.06 3.17 -21.11
N ARG A 205 -6.95 2.66 -21.68
CA ARG A 205 -6.25 3.28 -22.80
C ARG A 205 -7.10 3.28 -24.07
N SER A 206 -7.83 2.20 -24.32
CA SER A 206 -8.69 2.07 -25.49
C SER A 206 -9.93 2.97 -25.41
N LEU A 207 -10.58 3.04 -24.24
CA LEU A 207 -11.66 4.00 -23.97
C LEU A 207 -11.18 5.44 -24.06
N ARG A 208 -9.98 5.72 -23.52
CA ARG A 208 -9.34 7.02 -23.61
C ARG A 208 -9.12 7.46 -25.06
N LYS A 209 -8.71 6.55 -25.96
CA LYS A 209 -8.52 6.84 -27.40
C LYS A 209 -9.83 7.26 -28.07
N GLN A 210 -10.96 6.78 -27.56
CA GLN A 210 -12.30 7.15 -28.00
C GLN A 210 -12.88 8.36 -27.26
N ASP A 211 -12.11 9.01 -26.40
CA ASP A 211 -12.50 10.13 -25.54
C ASP A 211 -13.63 9.80 -24.55
N ILE A 212 -13.81 8.52 -24.20
CA ILE A 212 -14.80 8.05 -23.22
C ILE A 212 -14.21 8.15 -21.82
N PRO A 213 -14.73 9.02 -20.94
CA PRO A 213 -14.27 9.15 -19.57
C PRO A 213 -14.63 7.91 -18.73
N VAL A 214 -13.75 7.52 -17.83
CA VAL A 214 -13.90 6.32 -17.01
C VAL A 214 -13.78 6.65 -15.52
N ALA A 215 -14.79 6.32 -14.73
CA ALA A 215 -14.75 6.50 -13.28
C ALA A 215 -13.77 5.51 -12.64
N ASP A 216 -13.86 4.24 -13.03
CA ASP A 216 -12.93 3.19 -12.59
C ASP A 216 -12.87 2.03 -13.59
N VAL A 217 -11.74 1.35 -13.59
CA VAL A 217 -11.56 0.01 -14.19
C VAL A 217 -10.75 -0.79 -13.19
N SER A 218 -11.34 -1.80 -12.62
CA SER A 218 -10.73 -2.60 -11.57
C SER A 218 -10.78 -4.09 -11.88
N TYR A 219 -9.83 -4.81 -11.32
CA TYR A 219 -9.77 -6.25 -11.33
C TYR A 219 -9.70 -6.78 -9.91
N SER A 220 -10.50 -7.79 -9.62
CA SER A 220 -10.47 -8.49 -8.34
C SER A 220 -10.46 -10.00 -8.54
N ARG A 221 -9.86 -10.69 -7.59
CA ARG A 221 -9.85 -12.15 -7.47
C ARG A 221 -10.31 -12.51 -6.08
N SER A 222 -11.11 -13.57 -5.94
CA SER A 222 -11.56 -14.03 -4.63
C SER A 222 -10.38 -14.48 -3.78
N ASP A 223 -10.48 -14.20 -2.48
CA ASP A 223 -9.53 -14.70 -1.49
C ASP A 223 -9.56 -16.24 -1.43
N TYR A 224 -8.48 -16.80 -0.88
CA TYR A 224 -8.45 -18.23 -0.57
C TYR A 224 -9.51 -18.55 0.48
N ALA A 225 -10.33 -19.55 0.18
CA ALA A 225 -11.27 -20.13 1.13
C ALA A 225 -11.04 -21.61 1.17
N GLU A 226 -11.15 -22.19 2.37
CA GLU A 226 -11.05 -23.64 2.55
C GLU A 226 -12.16 -24.30 1.77
N GLY A 227 -11.82 -25.39 1.11
CA GLY A 227 -12.79 -26.15 0.35
C GLY A 227 -13.17 -25.60 -1.01
N CYS A 228 -12.66 -24.47 -1.43
CA CYS A 228 -12.91 -23.97 -2.77
C CYS A 228 -11.99 -24.62 -3.81
N SER A 229 -12.59 -25.31 -4.79
CA SER A 229 -11.89 -25.88 -5.94
C SER A 229 -11.61 -24.86 -7.06
N HIS A 230 -12.15 -23.65 -6.94
CA HIS A 230 -12.08 -22.60 -7.94
C HIS A 230 -11.86 -21.23 -7.30
N GLU A 231 -11.41 -20.30 -8.10
CA GLU A 231 -11.32 -18.88 -7.76
C GLU A 231 -12.22 -18.06 -8.68
N LYS A 232 -12.78 -16.98 -8.14
CA LYS A 232 -13.66 -16.07 -8.90
C LYS A 232 -12.85 -14.86 -9.30
N HIS A 233 -12.99 -14.47 -10.55
CA HIS A 233 -12.38 -13.30 -11.14
C HIS A 233 -13.46 -12.32 -11.55
N ARG A 234 -13.17 -11.02 -11.39
CA ARG A 234 -14.07 -9.95 -11.82
C ARG A 234 -13.26 -8.78 -12.37
N ILE A 235 -13.65 -8.32 -13.55
CA ILE A 235 -13.27 -7.00 -14.06
C ILE A 235 -14.53 -6.14 -14.03
N GLU A 236 -14.40 -4.92 -13.51
CA GLU A 236 -15.47 -3.95 -13.49
C GLU A 236 -15.02 -2.66 -14.16
N VAL A 237 -15.85 -2.13 -15.03
CA VAL A 237 -15.66 -0.86 -15.74
C VAL A 237 -16.81 0.04 -15.37
N VAL A 238 -16.53 1.23 -14.82
CA VAL A 238 -17.54 2.20 -14.39
C VAL A 238 -17.43 3.44 -15.28
N VAL A 239 -18.51 3.71 -16.03
CA VAL A 239 -18.61 4.81 -16.99
C VAL A 239 -19.92 5.56 -16.83
N ASP A 240 -20.10 6.65 -17.58
CA ASP A 240 -21.40 7.29 -17.73
C ASP A 240 -22.41 6.31 -18.37
N GLU A 241 -23.68 6.41 -17.99
CA GLU A 241 -24.73 5.50 -18.49
C GLU A 241 -24.81 5.48 -20.02
N ALA A 242 -24.56 6.62 -20.67
CA ALA A 242 -24.58 6.75 -22.14
C ALA A 242 -23.45 5.95 -22.82
N ASP A 243 -22.33 5.69 -22.14
CA ASP A 243 -21.14 5.03 -22.68
C ASP A 243 -21.08 3.53 -22.37
N ALA A 244 -22.06 2.97 -21.66
CA ALA A 244 -22.05 1.61 -21.12
C ALA A 244 -21.86 0.53 -22.19
N GLU A 245 -22.55 0.63 -23.34
CA GLU A 245 -22.46 -0.34 -24.43
C GLU A 245 -21.07 -0.31 -25.08
N THR A 246 -20.53 0.87 -25.36
CA THR A 246 -19.20 1.02 -25.93
C THR A 246 -18.13 0.52 -24.96
N ALA A 247 -18.27 0.81 -23.67
CA ALA A 247 -17.37 0.31 -22.63
C ALA A 247 -17.42 -1.23 -22.52
N ARG A 248 -18.62 -1.82 -22.62
CA ARG A 248 -18.80 -3.28 -22.67
C ARG A 248 -18.06 -3.88 -23.86
N ASN A 249 -18.33 -3.39 -25.08
CA ASN A 249 -17.73 -3.92 -26.30
C ASN A 249 -16.20 -3.75 -26.29
N MET A 250 -15.68 -2.64 -25.77
CA MET A 250 -14.26 -2.41 -25.61
C MET A 250 -13.62 -3.41 -24.63
N ALA A 251 -14.24 -3.62 -23.48
CA ALA A 251 -13.72 -4.55 -22.49
C ALA A 251 -13.71 -5.98 -23.03
N VAL A 252 -14.79 -6.40 -23.71
CA VAL A 252 -14.84 -7.73 -24.39
C VAL A 252 -13.75 -7.84 -25.46
N SER A 253 -13.54 -6.79 -26.29
CA SER A 253 -12.46 -6.79 -27.29
C SER A 253 -11.08 -6.99 -26.66
N VAL A 254 -10.81 -6.35 -25.54
CA VAL A 254 -9.53 -6.51 -24.79
C VAL A 254 -9.42 -7.93 -24.23
N LEU A 255 -10.48 -8.45 -23.61
CA LEU A 255 -10.46 -9.79 -23.03
C LEU A 255 -10.31 -10.87 -24.10
N ALA A 256 -11.02 -10.74 -25.23
CA ALA A 256 -10.92 -11.66 -26.36
C ALA A 256 -9.50 -11.65 -26.97
N ALA A 257 -8.87 -10.50 -27.12
CA ALA A 257 -7.49 -10.41 -27.58
C ALA A 257 -6.51 -11.11 -26.60
N LEU A 258 -6.73 -10.97 -25.30
CA LEU A 258 -5.89 -11.63 -24.28
C LEU A 258 -6.13 -13.15 -24.24
N ASP A 259 -7.37 -13.61 -24.40
CA ASP A 259 -7.74 -15.02 -24.55
C ASP A 259 -7.09 -15.63 -25.79
N GLY A 260 -7.08 -14.89 -26.91
CA GLY A 260 -6.38 -15.26 -28.14
C GLY A 260 -4.86 -15.24 -28.07
N GLY A 261 -4.27 -14.86 -26.92
CA GLY A 261 -2.84 -14.78 -26.72
C GLY A 261 -2.16 -13.54 -27.30
N GLU A 262 -2.92 -12.49 -27.64
CA GLU A 262 -2.43 -11.26 -28.26
C GLU A 262 -1.89 -10.23 -27.23
N ALA A 263 -1.17 -10.71 -26.21
CA ALA A 263 -0.55 -9.83 -25.24
C ALA A 263 0.69 -9.11 -25.82
N ARG A 264 0.77 -7.81 -25.59
CA ARG A 264 1.93 -7.00 -26.02
C ARG A 264 3.07 -7.12 -25.02
N ALA A 265 4.28 -7.32 -25.53
CA ALA A 265 5.48 -7.46 -24.70
C ALA A 265 5.73 -6.24 -23.79
N ASP A 266 5.50 -5.02 -24.30
CA ASP A 266 5.64 -3.78 -23.49
C ASP A 266 4.67 -3.75 -22.31
N ASP A 267 3.40 -4.12 -22.54
CA ASP A 267 2.38 -4.12 -21.47
C ASP A 267 2.71 -5.14 -20.39
N VAL A 268 3.17 -6.35 -20.78
CA VAL A 268 3.62 -7.39 -19.86
C VAL A 268 4.87 -6.94 -19.09
N SER A 269 5.84 -6.32 -19.77
CA SER A 269 7.07 -5.83 -19.14
C SER A 269 6.81 -4.70 -18.14
N ILE A 270 5.87 -3.79 -18.44
CA ILE A 270 5.44 -2.75 -17.49
C ILE A 270 4.73 -3.37 -16.30
N ALA A 271 3.80 -4.31 -16.52
CA ALA A 271 3.09 -4.99 -15.43
C ALA A 271 4.05 -5.78 -14.53
N TYR A 272 5.06 -6.44 -15.10
CA TYR A 272 6.13 -7.10 -14.35
C TYR A 272 6.93 -6.10 -13.49
N ALA A 273 7.32 -4.97 -14.07
CA ALA A 273 8.02 -3.93 -13.33
C ALA A 273 7.17 -3.34 -12.20
N ASP A 274 5.85 -3.18 -12.42
CA ASP A 274 4.89 -2.74 -11.39
C ASP A 274 4.78 -3.77 -10.26
N TYR A 275 4.73 -5.06 -10.58
CA TYR A 275 4.69 -6.12 -9.58
C TYR A 275 5.96 -6.16 -8.72
N LEU A 276 7.14 -6.05 -9.35
CA LEU A 276 8.40 -5.96 -8.61
C LEU A 276 8.43 -4.72 -7.71
N GLN A 277 7.96 -3.57 -8.19
CA GLN A 277 7.86 -2.34 -7.40
C GLN A 277 6.89 -2.50 -6.23
N PHE A 278 5.76 -3.17 -6.42
CA PHE A 278 4.82 -3.51 -5.36
C PHE A 278 5.49 -4.34 -4.27
N LEU A 279 6.18 -5.43 -4.63
CA LEU A 279 6.90 -6.27 -3.67
C LEU A 279 7.99 -5.50 -2.90
N GLU A 280 8.78 -4.67 -3.61
CA GLU A 280 9.80 -3.84 -2.97
C GLU A 280 9.20 -2.82 -1.99
N ARG A 281 8.13 -2.14 -2.37
CA ARG A 281 7.44 -1.17 -1.48
C ARG A 281 6.87 -1.87 -0.24
N SER A 282 6.25 -3.04 -0.43
CA SER A 282 5.69 -3.82 0.67
C SER A 282 6.77 -4.35 1.63
N ALA A 283 8.00 -4.51 1.15
CA ALA A 283 9.15 -4.96 1.93
C ALA A 283 10.06 -3.81 2.41
N ALA A 284 9.75 -2.55 2.08
CA ALA A 284 10.65 -1.40 2.32
C ALA A 284 10.77 -1.04 3.82
N ASP A 285 9.68 -1.13 4.59
CA ASP A 285 9.76 -0.94 6.04
C ASP A 285 10.34 -2.20 6.71
N PRO A 286 11.49 -2.11 7.38
CA PRO A 286 12.09 -3.23 8.08
C PRO A 286 11.32 -3.61 9.35
N VAL A 287 10.42 -2.74 9.81
CA VAL A 287 9.52 -3.00 10.94
C VAL A 287 8.30 -3.75 10.40
N VAL A 288 8.16 -4.99 10.82
CA VAL A 288 7.08 -5.88 10.39
C VAL A 288 6.11 -6.09 11.54
N ASP A 289 4.83 -5.87 11.31
CA ASP A 289 3.80 -6.13 12.30
C ASP A 289 3.64 -7.64 12.57
N ASN A 290 3.38 -8.01 13.80
CA ASN A 290 3.14 -9.39 14.19
C ASN A 290 1.97 -10.00 13.43
N SER A 291 0.90 -9.24 13.20
CA SER A 291 -0.30 -9.66 12.47
C SER A 291 0.02 -10.17 11.05
N ARG A 292 1.04 -9.63 10.37
CA ARG A 292 1.49 -10.14 9.06
C ARG A 292 2.04 -11.56 9.13
N TYR A 293 2.81 -11.87 10.17
CA TYR A 293 3.29 -13.24 10.41
C TYR A 293 2.16 -14.17 10.82
N VAL A 294 1.25 -13.68 11.68
CA VAL A 294 0.06 -14.47 12.08
C VAL A 294 -0.77 -14.82 10.85
N LYS A 295 -1.07 -13.85 9.99
CA LYS A 295 -1.80 -14.08 8.72
C LYS A 295 -1.07 -15.10 7.84
N MET A 296 0.23 -14.92 7.62
CA MET A 296 1.03 -15.83 6.78
C MET A 296 1.01 -17.27 7.31
N CYS A 297 1.18 -17.46 8.62
CA CYS A 297 1.16 -18.78 9.24
C CYS A 297 -0.24 -19.40 9.23
N ARG A 298 -1.29 -18.59 9.44
CA ARG A 298 -2.68 -19.03 9.32
C ARG A 298 -2.98 -19.52 7.91
N ASP A 299 -2.63 -18.73 6.91
CA ASP A 299 -2.89 -19.04 5.50
C ASP A 299 -2.06 -20.26 5.04
N ALA A 300 -0.86 -20.45 5.59
CA ALA A 300 -0.07 -21.66 5.38
C ALA A 300 -0.72 -22.90 6.01
N PHE A 301 -1.29 -22.77 7.20
CA PHE A 301 -1.97 -23.86 7.88
C PHE A 301 -3.27 -24.26 7.18
N LEU A 302 -4.12 -23.28 6.85
CA LEU A 302 -5.44 -23.52 6.28
C LEU A 302 -5.35 -23.91 4.79
N TYR A 303 -4.53 -23.20 4.00
CA TYR A 303 -4.54 -23.28 2.54
C TYR A 303 -3.23 -23.80 1.95
N ASN A 304 -2.28 -24.20 2.80
CA ASN A 304 -0.94 -24.63 2.39
C ASN A 304 -0.19 -23.55 1.56
N LEU A 305 -0.42 -22.26 1.86
CA LEU A 305 0.28 -21.16 1.19
C LEU A 305 1.76 -21.08 1.62
N PRO A 306 2.64 -20.45 0.81
CA PRO A 306 4.04 -20.33 1.15
C PRO A 306 4.26 -19.54 2.45
N LEU A 307 5.14 -20.02 3.32
CA LEU A 307 5.69 -19.26 4.44
C LEU A 307 6.76 -18.27 3.94
N ALA A 308 6.37 -17.39 3.02
CA ALA A 308 7.27 -16.47 2.34
C ALA A 308 6.59 -15.11 2.19
N ARG A 309 7.29 -14.07 2.67
CA ARG A 309 6.85 -12.69 2.52
C ARG A 309 7.25 -12.12 1.15
N GLU A 310 6.89 -10.88 0.92
CA GLU A 310 7.17 -10.15 -0.33
C GLU A 310 8.68 -10.07 -0.63
N LYS A 311 9.51 -10.03 0.40
CA LYS A 311 10.97 -10.03 0.27
C LYS A 311 11.51 -11.32 -0.36
N GLU A 312 11.02 -12.47 0.07
CA GLU A 312 11.40 -13.78 -0.45
C GLU A 312 10.86 -13.98 -1.88
N ARG A 313 9.63 -13.51 -2.15
CA ARG A 313 9.01 -13.51 -3.49
C ARG A 313 9.81 -12.62 -4.46
N HIS A 314 10.18 -11.43 -4.03
CA HIS A 314 11.03 -10.52 -4.83
C HIS A 314 12.39 -11.14 -5.12
N ALA A 315 13.06 -11.71 -4.10
CA ALA A 315 14.36 -12.37 -4.28
C ALA A 315 14.29 -13.54 -5.27
N LEU A 316 13.24 -14.35 -5.22
CA LEU A 316 12.98 -15.42 -6.18
C LEU A 316 12.90 -14.89 -7.61
N LEU A 317 12.07 -13.89 -7.86
CA LEU A 317 11.86 -13.33 -9.19
C LEU A 317 13.13 -12.68 -9.74
N MET A 318 13.88 -11.97 -8.91
CA MET A 318 15.16 -11.36 -9.28
C MET A 318 16.29 -12.37 -9.51
N SER A 319 16.17 -13.60 -8.98
CA SER A 319 17.17 -14.66 -9.19
C SER A 319 17.08 -15.32 -10.57
N LYS A 320 15.99 -15.08 -11.31
CA LYS A 320 15.71 -15.65 -12.62
C LYS A 320 15.79 -14.55 -13.68
N ASP A 321 16.80 -14.63 -14.53
CA ASP A 321 16.90 -13.76 -15.70
C ASP A 321 16.09 -14.39 -16.84
N VAL A 322 14.83 -13.92 -16.98
CA VAL A 322 13.88 -14.40 -17.99
C VAL A 322 13.77 -13.33 -19.07
N SER A 323 14.02 -13.69 -20.34
CA SER A 323 13.86 -12.73 -21.44
C SER A 323 12.42 -12.22 -21.58
N GLU A 324 12.27 -11.07 -22.22
CA GLU A 324 10.97 -10.45 -22.46
C GLU A 324 10.04 -11.36 -23.26
N GLU A 325 10.59 -12.04 -24.28
CA GLU A 325 9.83 -12.94 -25.13
C GLU A 325 9.28 -14.15 -24.35
N VAL A 326 10.14 -14.79 -23.54
CA VAL A 326 9.74 -15.93 -22.69
C VAL A 326 8.69 -15.49 -21.66
N ARG A 327 8.84 -14.29 -21.09
CA ARG A 327 7.88 -13.74 -20.12
C ARG A 327 6.53 -13.49 -20.76
N THR A 328 6.50 -12.90 -21.94
CA THR A 328 5.28 -12.63 -22.72
C THR A 328 4.59 -13.93 -23.13
N GLU A 329 5.35 -14.93 -23.58
CA GLU A 329 4.79 -16.24 -23.92
C GLU A 329 4.19 -16.95 -22.72
N MET A 330 4.88 -16.95 -21.57
CA MET A 330 4.36 -17.51 -20.32
C MET A 330 3.07 -16.79 -19.87
N PHE A 331 3.05 -15.46 -19.95
CA PHE A 331 1.87 -14.67 -19.65
C PHE A 331 0.70 -15.07 -20.54
N SER A 332 0.87 -15.07 -21.87
CA SER A 332 -0.19 -15.42 -22.83
C SER A 332 -0.74 -16.82 -22.59
N ARG A 333 0.12 -17.81 -22.35
CA ARG A 333 -0.30 -19.20 -22.08
C ARG A 333 -1.13 -19.33 -20.80
N ILE A 334 -0.74 -18.65 -19.72
CA ILE A 334 -1.47 -18.69 -18.46
C ILE A 334 -2.82 -17.98 -18.64
N VAL A 335 -2.84 -16.81 -19.24
CA VAL A 335 -4.06 -16.01 -19.43
C VAL A 335 -5.07 -16.73 -20.30
N SER A 336 -4.66 -17.31 -21.45
CA SER A 336 -5.55 -18.11 -22.30
C SER A 336 -6.10 -19.37 -21.60
N SER A 337 -5.52 -19.78 -20.48
CA SER A 337 -6.07 -20.88 -19.67
C SER A 337 -7.04 -20.40 -18.58
N LEU A 338 -7.02 -19.10 -18.26
CA LEU A 338 -7.88 -18.47 -17.27
C LEU A 338 -9.21 -17.98 -17.87
N LEU A 339 -9.24 -17.71 -19.18
CA LEU A 339 -10.36 -17.07 -19.87
C LEU A 339 -11.00 -18.03 -20.89
N ASP A 340 -12.30 -17.86 -21.08
CA ASP A 340 -13.07 -18.39 -22.22
C ASP A 340 -14.09 -17.30 -22.56
N VAL A 341 -13.76 -16.48 -23.56
CA VAL A 341 -14.55 -15.32 -23.96
C VAL A 341 -15.46 -15.72 -25.11
N ASP A 342 -16.65 -16.23 -24.78
CA ASP A 342 -17.70 -16.61 -25.72
C ASP A 342 -18.90 -15.64 -25.60
N LEU A 343 -18.66 -14.37 -25.95
CA LEU A 343 -19.64 -13.29 -25.85
C LEU A 343 -19.86 -12.64 -27.19
N GLU A 344 -21.12 -12.32 -27.52
CA GLU A 344 -21.45 -11.48 -28.69
C GLU A 344 -21.08 -10.02 -28.38
N TYR A 345 -20.35 -9.37 -29.29
CA TYR A 345 -19.92 -7.98 -29.14
C TYR A 345 -19.54 -7.36 -30.49
N ASP A 346 -19.65 -6.06 -30.60
CA ASP A 346 -19.08 -5.30 -31.70
C ASP A 346 -17.59 -5.07 -31.42
N ALA A 347 -16.75 -5.70 -32.24
CA ALA A 347 -15.28 -5.64 -32.01
C ALA A 347 -14.75 -4.23 -32.22
N LEU A 348 -14.01 -3.75 -31.24
CA LEU A 348 -13.36 -2.43 -31.22
C LEU A 348 -11.84 -2.56 -31.25
N GLU A 349 -11.17 -1.60 -31.87
CA GLU A 349 -9.69 -1.60 -31.92
C GLU A 349 -9.09 -1.41 -30.53
N VAL A 350 -8.34 -2.40 -30.07
CA VAL A 350 -7.60 -2.33 -28.81
C VAL A 350 -6.37 -1.44 -28.99
N SER A 351 -6.30 -0.36 -28.24
CA SER A 351 -5.20 0.59 -28.31
C SER A 351 -3.94 0.03 -27.66
N GLY A 352 -2.82 0.13 -28.35
CA GLY A 352 -1.50 -0.21 -27.86
C GLY A 352 -0.47 0.85 -28.22
N GLU A 353 0.42 1.18 -27.30
CA GLU A 353 1.53 2.12 -27.54
C GLU A 353 2.85 1.40 -27.31
N LYS A 354 3.65 1.29 -28.38
CA LYS A 354 4.97 0.67 -28.27
C LYS A 354 5.96 1.64 -27.63
N ILE A 355 6.56 1.24 -26.51
CA ILE A 355 7.58 2.05 -25.83
C ILE A 355 8.94 1.83 -26.51
N MET A 356 9.49 2.90 -27.04
CA MET A 356 10.80 2.90 -27.70
C MET A 356 11.88 3.38 -26.72
N LEU A 357 12.71 2.47 -26.23
CA LEU A 357 13.81 2.85 -25.31
C LEU A 357 14.80 3.85 -25.92
N SER A 358 14.88 3.93 -27.25
CA SER A 358 15.64 4.98 -27.96
C SER A 358 15.14 6.38 -27.66
N ASP A 359 13.88 6.55 -27.25
CA ASP A 359 13.30 7.88 -26.96
C ASP A 359 13.95 8.56 -25.75
N THR A 360 14.71 7.81 -24.93
CA THR A 360 15.59 8.41 -23.92
C THR A 360 16.64 9.36 -24.52
N LEU A 361 16.92 9.26 -25.83
CA LEU A 361 17.81 10.17 -26.54
C LEU A 361 17.20 11.56 -26.76
N SER A 362 15.86 11.67 -26.76
CA SER A 362 15.14 12.96 -26.85
C SER A 362 15.21 13.78 -25.56
N LEU A 363 15.62 13.15 -24.44
CA LEU A 363 15.81 13.83 -23.17
C LEU A 363 16.96 14.84 -23.24
N PRO A 364 16.92 15.93 -22.45
CA PRO A 364 17.90 17.01 -22.55
C PRO A 364 19.33 16.54 -22.31
N ASP A 365 20.26 17.15 -23.04
CA ASP A 365 21.68 16.91 -22.85
C ASP A 365 22.20 17.51 -21.55
N LEU A 366 23.10 16.80 -20.90
CA LEU A 366 23.77 17.24 -19.69
C LEU A 366 25.01 18.09 -20.04
N SER A 367 24.78 19.38 -20.26
CA SER A 367 25.84 20.31 -20.72
C SER A 367 26.03 21.53 -19.82
N SER A 368 25.63 21.45 -18.57
CA SER A 368 25.68 22.59 -17.65
C SER A 368 27.11 23.02 -17.32
N LYS A 369 27.30 24.35 -17.17
CA LYS A 369 28.54 24.98 -16.69
C LYS A 369 28.52 25.31 -15.19
N ASN A 370 27.41 25.05 -14.50
CA ASN A 370 27.26 25.37 -13.08
C ASN A 370 27.99 24.37 -12.20
N LYS A 371 29.00 24.85 -11.47
CA LYS A 371 29.86 24.05 -10.60
C LYS A 371 29.35 24.08 -9.15
N VAL A 372 29.80 23.12 -8.36
CA VAL A 372 29.65 23.17 -6.90
C VAL A 372 30.42 24.36 -6.35
N ARG A 373 29.75 25.27 -5.65
CA ARG A 373 30.34 26.43 -4.96
C ARG A 373 30.69 26.12 -3.51
N GLY A 374 29.93 25.28 -2.86
CA GLY A 374 30.12 24.90 -1.49
C GLY A 374 29.99 23.39 -1.28
N SER A 375 30.88 22.84 -0.48
CA SER A 375 30.86 21.42 -0.06
C SER A 375 31.13 21.35 1.44
N ARG A 376 30.23 20.77 2.22
CA ARG A 376 30.40 20.53 3.64
C ARG A 376 29.69 19.25 4.07
N LYS A 377 30.06 18.72 5.22
CA LYS A 377 29.30 17.66 5.86
C LYS A 377 27.98 18.23 6.38
N ASP A 378 26.89 17.51 6.12
CA ASP A 378 25.61 17.78 6.77
C ASP A 378 25.62 17.14 8.16
N ALA A 379 25.64 17.97 9.19
CA ALA A 379 25.76 17.49 10.57
C ALA A 379 24.59 16.61 11.02
N PHE A 380 23.42 16.78 10.40
CA PHE A 380 22.22 16.02 10.70
C PHE A 380 22.27 14.58 10.14
N SER A 381 22.55 14.44 8.84
CA SER A 381 22.56 13.15 8.17
C SER A 381 23.94 12.48 8.16
N GLY A 382 25.01 13.22 8.43
CA GLY A 382 26.40 12.80 8.20
C GLY A 382 26.77 12.67 6.72
N GLY A 383 25.86 13.04 5.82
CA GLY A 383 26.07 13.06 4.37
C GLY A 383 26.89 14.27 3.90
N ASN A 384 27.06 14.39 2.59
CA ASN A 384 27.68 15.56 1.98
C ASN A 384 26.60 16.53 1.48
N LEU A 385 26.65 17.77 1.93
CA LEU A 385 25.83 18.86 1.39
C LEU A 385 26.65 19.61 0.34
N TRP A 386 26.16 19.61 -0.88
CA TRP A 386 26.70 20.37 -2.02
C TRP A 386 25.74 21.50 -2.38
N THR A 387 26.29 22.72 -2.51
CA THR A 387 25.54 23.87 -3.02
C THR A 387 26.09 24.27 -4.38
N PHE A 388 25.23 24.30 -5.38
CA PHE A 388 25.58 24.61 -6.77
C PHE A 388 25.56 26.12 -7.03
N ALA A 389 26.14 26.54 -8.16
CA ALA A 389 26.21 27.95 -8.52
C ALA A 389 24.83 28.60 -8.74
N ASN A 390 23.82 27.83 -9.13
CA ASN A 390 22.42 28.25 -9.24
C ASN A 390 21.67 28.22 -7.90
N GLY A 391 22.33 27.92 -6.78
CA GLY A 391 21.76 27.89 -5.44
C GLY A 391 21.11 26.57 -5.04
N VAL A 392 20.95 25.61 -5.96
CA VAL A 392 20.37 24.31 -5.66
C VAL A 392 21.24 23.55 -4.66
N LYS A 393 20.59 22.93 -3.67
CA LYS A 393 21.23 22.14 -2.62
C LYS A 393 21.02 20.66 -2.90
N VAL A 394 22.10 19.88 -2.78
CA VAL A 394 22.04 18.41 -2.87
C VAL A 394 22.66 17.83 -1.62
N ILE A 395 21.99 16.89 -0.99
CA ILE A 395 22.51 16.12 0.12
C ILE A 395 22.68 14.67 -0.34
N TYR A 396 23.92 14.21 -0.28
CA TYR A 396 24.24 12.81 -0.58
C TYR A 396 24.55 12.05 0.70
N LYS A 397 23.69 11.08 1.02
CA LYS A 397 23.89 10.15 2.13
C LYS A 397 24.41 8.82 1.55
N LYS A 398 25.68 8.53 1.79
CA LYS A 398 26.28 7.27 1.38
C LYS A 398 25.87 6.14 2.30
N MET A 399 25.29 5.08 1.75
CA MET A 399 24.94 3.84 2.45
C MET A 399 24.76 2.69 1.46
N PRO A 400 24.91 1.42 1.90
CA PRO A 400 24.71 0.27 1.02
C PRO A 400 23.26 0.20 0.51
N THR A 401 23.09 0.16 -0.81
CA THR A 401 21.78 0.13 -1.48
C THR A 401 21.70 -0.88 -2.63
N GLY A 402 22.71 -1.75 -2.76
CA GLY A 402 22.77 -2.74 -3.83
C GLY A 402 22.83 -2.12 -5.22
N ARG A 403 23.66 -1.09 -5.40
CA ARG A 403 23.88 -0.36 -6.67
C ARG A 403 22.62 0.39 -7.17
N LYS A 404 21.75 0.81 -6.26
CA LYS A 404 20.63 1.69 -6.54
C LYS A 404 20.86 3.07 -5.92
N LEU A 405 20.40 4.11 -6.60
CA LEU A 405 20.29 5.45 -6.06
C LEU A 405 18.81 5.74 -5.80
N TYR A 406 18.47 5.99 -4.57
CA TYR A 406 17.18 6.49 -4.15
C TYR A 406 17.24 8.00 -4.08
N TYR A 407 16.21 8.69 -4.54
CA TYR A 407 16.22 10.15 -4.58
C TYR A 407 14.88 10.76 -4.18
N SER A 408 14.96 11.98 -3.64
CA SER A 408 13.82 12.82 -3.33
C SER A 408 14.21 14.27 -3.61
N LEU A 409 13.61 14.87 -4.63
CA LEU A 409 13.64 16.30 -4.87
C LEU A 409 12.42 16.91 -4.16
N SER A 410 12.66 17.55 -3.03
CA SER A 410 11.63 18.22 -2.24
C SER A 410 11.70 19.72 -2.47
N LEU A 411 10.63 20.27 -3.04
CA LEU A 411 10.48 21.68 -3.37
C LEU A 411 9.64 22.36 -2.28
N ASP A 412 10.00 23.56 -1.86
CA ASP A 412 9.23 24.35 -0.89
C ASP A 412 8.05 25.03 -1.59
N GLY A 413 6.87 24.57 -1.29
CA GLY A 413 5.59 24.99 -1.87
C GLY A 413 4.76 23.80 -2.38
N GLY A 414 3.46 23.95 -2.31
CA GLY A 414 2.48 22.96 -2.72
C GLY A 414 1.13 23.61 -3.03
N PHE A 415 0.06 22.79 -3.05
CA PHE A 415 -1.26 23.31 -3.44
C PHE A 415 -1.79 24.40 -2.49
N GLY A 416 -1.27 24.49 -1.27
CA GLY A 416 -1.58 25.58 -0.35
C GLY A 416 -1.10 26.95 -0.80
N ASN A 417 -0.22 27.03 -1.79
CA ASN A 417 0.21 28.30 -2.38
C ASN A 417 -0.78 28.86 -3.42
N ILE A 418 -1.84 28.10 -3.76
CA ILE A 418 -2.82 28.48 -4.78
C ILE A 418 -4.00 29.18 -4.09
N GLU A 419 -4.12 30.50 -4.31
CA GLU A 419 -5.14 31.32 -3.64
C GLU A 419 -6.57 31.01 -4.12
N ASP A 420 -6.75 30.69 -5.39
CA ASP A 420 -8.03 30.39 -6.04
C ASP A 420 -8.36 28.89 -6.10
N LEU A 421 -7.68 28.09 -5.28
CA LEU A 421 -7.95 26.66 -5.17
C LEU A 421 -9.38 26.42 -4.65
N ARG A 422 -10.10 25.53 -5.32
CA ARG A 422 -11.37 25.00 -4.84
C ARG A 422 -11.12 23.78 -3.93
N ARG A 423 -12.10 23.49 -3.11
CA ARG A 423 -12.04 22.34 -2.21
C ARG A 423 -11.88 21.05 -2.99
N GLY A 424 -10.96 20.18 -2.56
CA GLY A 424 -10.67 18.89 -3.20
C GLY A 424 -9.83 18.95 -4.48
N GLU A 425 -9.49 20.14 -5.00
CA GLU A 425 -8.60 20.25 -6.17
C GLU A 425 -7.14 19.88 -5.82
N GLY A 426 -6.72 20.13 -4.56
CA GLY A 426 -5.35 19.87 -4.12
C GLY A 426 -4.93 18.40 -4.25
N GLU A 427 -5.86 17.46 -4.09
CA GLU A 427 -5.61 16.03 -4.21
C GLU A 427 -5.11 15.64 -5.63
N CYS A 428 -5.68 16.26 -6.68
CA CYS A 428 -5.38 15.92 -8.07
C CYS A 428 -4.06 16.49 -8.57
N MET A 429 -3.46 17.44 -7.84
CA MET A 429 -2.22 18.10 -8.24
C MET A 429 -1.04 17.13 -8.39
N SER A 430 -1.07 16.00 -7.69
CA SER A 430 -0.03 14.97 -7.77
C SER A 430 0.01 14.28 -9.14
N ASP A 431 -1.09 14.27 -9.87
CA ASP A 431 -1.22 13.64 -11.20
C ASP A 431 -0.92 14.61 -12.35
N TYR A 432 -0.53 15.84 -12.03
CA TYR A 432 -0.25 16.87 -13.02
C TYR A 432 0.73 16.42 -14.12
N LEU A 433 1.81 15.72 -13.77
CA LEU A 433 2.80 15.27 -14.75
C LEU A 433 2.24 14.22 -15.74
N ASP A 434 1.18 13.51 -15.40
CA ASP A 434 0.50 12.59 -16.32
C ASP A 434 -0.32 13.35 -17.38
N CYS A 435 -0.74 14.57 -17.04
CA CYS A 435 -1.46 15.49 -17.92
C CYS A 435 -0.53 16.43 -18.71
N CYS A 436 0.77 16.12 -18.78
CA CYS A 436 1.76 16.96 -19.46
C CYS A 436 2.38 16.28 -20.68
N TRP A 437 2.87 17.12 -21.61
CA TRP A 437 3.96 16.75 -22.50
C TRP A 437 5.28 16.99 -21.78
N ILE A 438 6.18 15.99 -21.77
CA ILE A 438 7.50 16.05 -21.15
C ILE A 438 8.53 15.65 -22.20
N ALA A 439 9.41 16.55 -22.60
CA ALA A 439 10.38 16.35 -23.68
C ALA A 439 9.76 15.83 -25.00
N GLY A 440 8.53 16.29 -25.32
CA GLY A 440 7.78 15.86 -26.50
C GLY A 440 7.04 14.53 -26.38
N MET A 441 7.04 13.91 -25.20
CA MET A 441 6.33 12.66 -24.89
C MET A 441 5.16 12.92 -23.94
N LYS A 442 4.07 12.17 -24.06
CA LYS A 442 2.99 12.18 -23.07
C LYS A 442 3.51 11.75 -21.70
N GLY A 443 3.01 12.33 -20.62
CA GLY A 443 3.49 12.05 -19.27
C GLY A 443 3.41 10.59 -18.86
N SER A 444 2.33 9.90 -19.23
CA SER A 444 2.19 8.45 -19.00
C SER A 444 3.22 7.63 -19.78
N TYR A 445 3.47 7.97 -21.05
CA TYR A 445 4.51 7.35 -21.87
C TYR A 445 5.90 7.57 -21.26
N PHE A 446 6.21 8.82 -20.89
CA PHE A 446 7.47 9.18 -20.25
C PHE A 446 7.72 8.37 -18.97
N LYS A 447 6.74 8.25 -18.08
CA LYS A 447 6.86 7.44 -16.85
C LYS A 447 7.11 5.95 -17.17
N ASN A 448 6.41 5.40 -18.15
CA ASN A 448 6.61 4.01 -18.58
C ASN A 448 7.99 3.78 -19.22
N LEU A 449 8.47 4.73 -20.04
CA LEU A 449 9.83 4.71 -20.60
C LEU A 449 10.88 4.70 -19.50
N LEU A 450 10.75 5.55 -18.47
CA LEU A 450 11.66 5.55 -17.31
C LEU A 450 11.63 4.20 -16.59
N LYS A 451 10.44 3.65 -16.37
CA LYS A 451 10.25 2.36 -15.68
C LYS A 451 10.95 1.23 -16.41
N LEU A 452 10.75 1.08 -17.71
CA LEU A 452 11.42 0.08 -18.56
C LEU A 452 12.94 0.32 -18.64
N SER A 453 13.40 1.57 -18.39
CA SER A 453 14.81 1.92 -18.30
C SER A 453 15.40 1.72 -16.89
N GLY A 454 14.68 1.08 -15.96
CA GLY A 454 15.15 0.79 -14.60
C GLY A 454 15.12 2.01 -13.65
N MET A 455 14.28 2.99 -13.93
CA MET A 455 14.07 4.17 -13.08
C MET A 455 12.60 4.32 -12.73
N THR A 456 12.29 4.66 -11.49
CA THR A 456 10.94 5.09 -11.09
C THR A 456 10.91 6.58 -10.78
N MET A 457 9.78 7.23 -11.05
CA MET A 457 9.54 8.63 -10.72
C MET A 457 8.08 8.81 -10.30
N ASP A 458 7.89 9.18 -9.05
CA ASP A 458 6.59 9.48 -8.46
C ASP A 458 6.56 10.95 -8.05
N THR A 459 5.41 11.59 -8.23
CA THR A 459 5.17 12.99 -7.85
C THR A 459 4.11 13.05 -6.77
N ARG A 460 4.37 13.82 -5.72
CA ARG A 460 3.39 14.11 -4.68
C ARG A 460 3.37 15.59 -4.40
N VAL A 461 2.22 16.21 -4.58
CA VAL A 461 2.00 17.61 -4.22
C VAL A 461 1.23 17.62 -2.91
N ASN A 462 1.89 18.05 -1.85
CA ASN A 462 1.26 18.24 -0.54
C ASN A 462 0.87 19.72 -0.38
N MET A 463 0.29 20.07 0.75
CA MET A 463 -0.15 21.43 1.01
C MET A 463 1.00 22.45 0.91
N PHE A 464 2.20 22.14 1.44
CA PHE A 464 3.33 23.08 1.52
C PHE A 464 4.63 22.58 0.92
N ASN A 465 4.67 21.39 0.40
CA ASN A 465 5.83 20.86 -0.31
C ASN A 465 5.40 20.00 -1.49
N THR A 466 6.23 19.98 -2.52
CA THR A 466 6.10 19.10 -3.66
C THR A 466 7.32 18.20 -3.73
N VAL A 467 7.09 16.89 -3.85
CA VAL A 467 8.14 15.89 -3.82
C VAL A 467 8.13 15.10 -5.13
N ILE A 468 9.27 15.06 -5.81
CA ILE A 468 9.53 14.15 -6.94
C ILE A 468 10.55 13.14 -6.46
N SER A 469 10.16 11.87 -6.36
CA SER A 469 10.98 10.84 -5.75
C SER A 469 10.95 9.53 -6.52
N GLY A 470 11.92 8.67 -6.24
CA GLY A 470 12.02 7.37 -6.85
C GLY A 470 13.37 6.72 -6.64
N LYS A 471 13.67 5.79 -7.52
CA LYS A 471 14.96 5.08 -7.54
C LYS A 471 15.46 4.90 -8.96
N VAL A 472 16.75 4.72 -9.11
CA VAL A 472 17.41 4.38 -10.38
C VAL A 472 18.61 3.50 -10.10
N GLU A 473 18.95 2.59 -11.02
CA GLU A 473 20.21 1.87 -10.95
C GLU A 473 21.41 2.82 -11.12
N ASP A 474 22.50 2.61 -10.39
CA ASP A 474 23.68 3.48 -10.41
C ASP A 474 24.28 3.67 -11.80
N ARG A 475 24.21 2.63 -12.65
CA ARG A 475 24.65 2.68 -14.05
C ARG A 475 23.81 3.63 -14.91
N ASN A 476 22.54 3.86 -14.51
CA ASN A 476 21.58 4.73 -15.20
C ASN A 476 21.42 6.10 -14.50
N ALA A 477 22.32 6.48 -13.59
CA ALA A 477 22.25 7.75 -12.87
C ALA A 477 22.19 8.98 -13.78
N THR A 478 22.73 8.88 -15.01
CA THR A 478 22.61 9.92 -16.05
C THR A 478 21.14 10.14 -16.46
N LEU A 479 20.36 9.07 -16.55
CA LEU A 479 18.93 9.13 -16.86
C LEU A 479 18.16 9.92 -15.81
N LEU A 480 18.48 9.75 -14.52
CA LEU A 480 17.89 10.55 -13.45
C LEU A 480 18.07 12.05 -13.68
N MET A 481 19.29 12.46 -14.02
CA MET A 481 19.57 13.89 -14.26
C MET A 481 18.81 14.41 -15.48
N LYS A 482 18.77 13.65 -16.56
CA LYS A 482 18.03 14.00 -17.79
C LYS A 482 16.52 14.09 -17.53
N ALA A 483 15.95 13.14 -16.79
CA ALA A 483 14.53 13.10 -16.45
C ALA A 483 14.12 14.29 -15.57
N LEU A 484 14.89 14.60 -14.52
CA LEU A 484 14.64 15.76 -13.67
C LEU A 484 14.73 17.09 -14.47
N LEU A 485 15.69 17.20 -15.39
CA LEU A 485 15.80 18.37 -16.27
C LEU A 485 14.63 18.47 -17.25
N ALA A 486 14.16 17.34 -17.80
CA ALA A 486 13.00 17.31 -18.68
C ALA A 486 11.75 17.81 -17.94
N VAL A 487 11.49 17.30 -16.76
CA VAL A 487 10.37 17.74 -15.90
C VAL A 487 10.50 19.22 -15.53
N ALA A 488 11.69 19.69 -15.22
CA ALA A 488 11.89 21.09 -14.82
C ALA A 488 11.79 22.10 -15.99
N ASN A 489 12.32 21.75 -17.17
CA ASN A 489 12.57 22.71 -18.22
C ASN A 489 11.81 22.46 -19.54
N MET A 490 11.27 21.25 -19.74
CA MET A 490 10.72 20.76 -21.02
C MET A 490 9.32 20.14 -20.86
N ARG A 491 8.54 20.63 -19.92
CA ARG A 491 7.15 20.22 -19.75
C ARG A 491 6.20 21.30 -20.26
N SER A 492 5.04 20.91 -20.69
CA SER A 492 3.89 21.77 -20.98
C SER A 492 2.60 21.00 -20.73
N LEU A 493 1.54 21.69 -20.30
CA LEU A 493 0.25 21.08 -20.10
C LEU A 493 -0.29 20.50 -21.43
N ASP A 494 -0.93 19.34 -21.38
CA ASP A 494 -1.71 18.77 -22.47
C ASP A 494 -3.19 19.00 -22.16
N ASP A 495 -3.81 19.97 -22.85
CA ASP A 495 -5.20 20.37 -22.60
C ASP A 495 -6.18 19.20 -22.85
N ALA A 496 -5.91 18.33 -23.82
CA ALA A 496 -6.76 17.18 -24.11
C ALA A 496 -6.65 16.12 -22.98
N GLU A 497 -5.44 15.89 -22.48
CA GLU A 497 -5.19 14.93 -21.39
C GLU A 497 -5.78 15.43 -20.08
N SER A 498 -5.57 16.72 -19.76
CA SER A 498 -6.12 17.33 -18.55
C SER A 498 -7.65 17.39 -18.55
N GLY A 499 -8.26 17.73 -19.67
CA GLY A 499 -9.72 17.73 -19.81
C GLY A 499 -10.32 16.33 -19.68
N TYR A 500 -9.68 15.31 -20.25
CA TYR A 500 -10.10 13.93 -20.06
C TYR A 500 -9.98 13.51 -18.59
N TYR A 501 -8.87 13.81 -17.94
CA TYR A 501 -8.66 13.51 -16.52
C TYR A 501 -9.77 14.13 -15.66
N VAL A 502 -10.08 15.41 -15.86
CA VAL A 502 -11.12 16.10 -15.09
C VAL A 502 -12.48 15.41 -15.26
N ARG A 503 -12.87 15.06 -16.49
CA ARG A 503 -14.13 14.32 -16.73
C ARG A 503 -14.14 12.96 -16.04
N SER A 504 -13.06 12.19 -16.15
CA SER A 504 -12.94 10.87 -15.52
C SER A 504 -12.96 10.95 -13.99
N GLU A 505 -12.23 11.91 -13.41
CA GLU A 505 -12.20 12.11 -11.97
C GLU A 505 -13.56 12.60 -11.44
N ASN A 506 -14.28 13.43 -12.18
CA ASN A 506 -15.63 13.84 -11.81
C ASN A 506 -16.62 12.67 -11.82
N LEU A 507 -16.50 11.72 -12.77
CA LEU A 507 -17.26 10.46 -12.72
C LEU A 507 -16.90 9.65 -11.47
N ARG A 508 -15.61 9.53 -11.16
CA ARG A 508 -15.12 8.80 -9.99
C ARG A 508 -15.63 9.41 -8.69
N ARG A 509 -15.69 10.73 -8.58
CA ARG A 509 -16.26 11.44 -7.41
C ARG A 509 -17.76 11.18 -7.26
N ARG A 510 -18.52 11.14 -8.35
CA ARG A 510 -19.93 10.73 -8.34
C ARG A 510 -20.08 9.27 -7.84
N MET A 511 -19.24 8.37 -8.32
CA MET A 511 -19.23 6.96 -7.88
C MET A 511 -18.98 6.83 -6.37
N LEU A 512 -17.97 7.54 -5.86
CA LEU A 512 -17.54 7.48 -4.45
C LEU A 512 -18.38 8.34 -3.51
N ALA A 513 -19.34 9.13 -4.01
CA ALA A 513 -20.16 9.99 -3.18
C ALA A 513 -20.83 9.20 -2.05
N GLY A 514 -20.58 9.60 -0.81
CA GLY A 514 -21.10 8.96 0.41
C GLY A 514 -20.30 7.75 0.92
N SER A 515 -19.24 7.30 0.22
CA SER A 515 -18.48 6.11 0.63
C SER A 515 -17.09 6.41 1.23
N ASP A 516 -16.54 7.61 1.04
CA ASP A 516 -15.23 7.99 1.60
C ASP A 516 -15.39 8.54 3.03
N VAL A 517 -15.19 7.66 4.00
CA VAL A 517 -15.33 7.99 5.44
C VAL A 517 -14.34 9.06 5.87
N ARG A 518 -13.10 9.06 5.35
CA ARG A 518 -12.09 10.05 5.73
C ARG A 518 -12.46 11.43 5.21
N ALA A 519 -12.88 11.53 3.97
CA ALA A 519 -13.35 12.79 3.39
C ALA A 519 -14.58 13.31 4.15
N PHE A 520 -15.50 12.42 4.54
CA PHE A 520 -16.65 12.76 5.36
C PHE A 520 -16.22 13.36 6.71
N VAL A 521 -15.33 12.68 7.44
CA VAL A 521 -14.81 13.14 8.74
C VAL A 521 -14.12 14.50 8.61
N ASP A 522 -13.22 14.66 7.63
CA ASP A 522 -12.51 15.92 7.41
C ASP A 522 -13.46 17.07 7.04
N ASN A 523 -14.52 16.78 6.28
CA ASN A 523 -15.53 17.75 5.90
C ASN A 523 -16.38 18.22 7.09
N ILE A 524 -16.66 17.33 8.06
CA ILE A 524 -17.35 17.70 9.29
C ILE A 524 -16.43 18.47 10.22
N MET A 525 -15.19 18.00 10.38
CA MET A 525 -14.24 18.61 11.31
C MET A 525 -13.79 20.01 10.91
N CYS A 526 -13.73 20.31 9.61
CA CYS A 526 -13.35 21.63 9.12
C CYS A 526 -14.08 21.96 7.81
N PRO A 527 -15.40 22.25 7.85
CA PRO A 527 -16.24 22.40 6.65
C PRO A 527 -15.80 23.50 5.70
N ASP A 528 -15.19 24.58 6.22
CA ASP A 528 -14.79 25.74 5.43
C ASP A 528 -13.34 25.66 4.91
N PHE A 529 -12.65 24.57 5.17
CA PHE A 529 -11.24 24.44 4.79
C PHE A 529 -11.07 23.93 3.36
N LYS A 530 -10.79 24.84 2.43
CA LYS A 530 -10.63 24.52 0.99
C LYS A 530 -9.34 23.79 0.63
N TYR A 531 -8.32 23.83 1.49
CA TYR A 531 -7.02 23.19 1.24
C TYR A 531 -6.94 21.75 1.78
N THR A 532 -8.06 21.07 1.91
CA THR A 532 -8.05 19.64 2.25
C THR A 532 -7.32 18.83 1.17
N SER A 533 -6.56 17.83 1.57
CA SER A 533 -5.97 16.83 0.68
C SER A 533 -6.88 15.61 0.51
N CYS A 534 -8.02 15.60 1.17
CA CYS A 534 -8.97 14.50 1.08
C CYS A 534 -9.89 14.65 -0.14
N LYS A 535 -10.33 13.50 -0.66
CA LYS A 535 -11.34 13.45 -1.72
C LYS A 535 -12.62 14.09 -1.21
N THR A 536 -13.14 15.01 -1.98
CA THR A 536 -14.44 15.63 -1.70
C THR A 536 -15.43 15.24 -2.78
N TRP A 537 -16.73 15.48 -2.51
CA TRP A 537 -17.78 15.28 -3.50
C TRP A 537 -17.91 16.47 -4.48
N ASP A 538 -17.17 17.54 -4.22
CA ASP A 538 -17.17 18.70 -5.09
C ASP A 538 -16.52 18.36 -6.43
N MET A 539 -17.16 18.75 -7.52
CA MET A 539 -16.63 18.54 -8.86
C MET A 539 -15.38 19.39 -9.09
N LEU A 540 -14.42 18.81 -9.80
CA LEU A 540 -13.24 19.56 -10.26
C LEU A 540 -13.62 20.61 -11.29
N GLY A 541 -12.98 21.75 -11.20
CA GLY A 541 -13.03 22.75 -12.26
C GLY A 541 -12.09 22.40 -13.42
N ASP A 542 -12.45 22.84 -14.63
CA ASP A 542 -11.64 22.60 -15.83
C ASP A 542 -10.25 23.27 -15.76
N ASP A 543 -10.08 24.25 -14.87
CA ASP A 543 -8.85 25.02 -14.66
C ASP A 543 -7.87 24.40 -13.66
N VAL A 544 -8.18 23.24 -13.06
CA VAL A 544 -7.38 22.63 -11.99
C VAL A 544 -5.92 22.40 -12.42
N PHE A 545 -5.70 21.88 -13.63
CA PHE A 545 -4.34 21.64 -14.13
C PHE A 545 -3.65 22.88 -14.67
N VAL A 546 -4.39 23.93 -15.05
CA VAL A 546 -3.82 25.26 -15.32
C VAL A 546 -3.23 25.86 -14.04
N LYS A 547 -3.92 25.69 -12.90
CA LYS A 547 -3.40 26.06 -11.56
C LYS A 547 -2.17 25.24 -11.20
N ALA A 548 -2.20 23.92 -11.46
CA ALA A 548 -1.06 23.03 -11.23
C ALA A 548 0.15 23.42 -12.09
N ASP A 549 -0.03 23.75 -13.39
CA ASP A 549 1.05 24.17 -14.27
C ASP A 549 1.73 25.43 -13.76
N LYS A 550 0.95 26.42 -13.32
CA LYS A 550 1.47 27.65 -12.69
C LYS A 550 2.26 27.32 -11.42
N LEU A 551 1.71 26.50 -10.53
CA LEU A 551 2.41 26.05 -9.33
C LEU A 551 3.75 25.39 -9.68
N PHE A 552 3.76 24.45 -10.61
CA PHE A 552 5.00 23.76 -11.02
C PHE A 552 6.00 24.69 -11.71
N ALA A 553 5.55 25.72 -12.45
CA ALA A 553 6.42 26.73 -13.02
C ALA A 553 7.12 27.55 -11.91
N ASP A 554 6.39 27.93 -10.88
CA ASP A 554 6.94 28.64 -9.72
C ASP A 554 7.92 27.75 -8.94
N LEU A 555 7.54 26.52 -8.62
CA LEU A 555 8.38 25.56 -7.90
C LEU A 555 9.69 25.25 -8.63
N THR A 556 9.63 25.02 -9.94
CA THR A 556 10.83 24.71 -10.72
C THR A 556 11.73 25.94 -10.91
N SER A 557 11.17 27.15 -10.92
CA SER A 557 11.96 28.39 -10.89
C SER A 557 12.57 28.68 -9.52
N GLY A 558 11.96 28.18 -8.45
CA GLY A 558 12.40 28.31 -7.03
C GLY A 558 13.16 27.11 -6.49
N MET A 559 13.77 26.25 -7.31
CA MET A 559 14.46 25.04 -6.86
C MET A 559 15.59 25.26 -5.83
N ASN A 560 16.13 26.47 -5.71
CA ASN A 560 17.12 26.83 -4.68
C ASN A 560 16.52 26.87 -3.27
N ASP A 561 15.20 26.97 -3.12
CA ASP A 561 14.50 26.91 -1.84
C ASP A 561 14.26 25.47 -1.39
N GLY A 562 14.35 24.52 -2.32
CA GLY A 562 14.23 23.09 -2.09
C GLY A 562 15.55 22.37 -1.76
N VAL A 563 15.48 21.05 -1.69
CA VAL A 563 16.61 20.15 -1.50
C VAL A 563 16.45 18.86 -2.31
N LEU A 564 17.49 18.46 -3.03
CA LEU A 564 17.60 17.14 -3.64
C LEU A 564 18.37 16.24 -2.67
N VAL A 565 17.72 15.20 -2.18
CA VAL A 565 18.37 14.17 -1.36
C VAL A 565 18.64 12.95 -2.23
N ILE A 566 19.85 12.42 -2.16
CA ILE A 566 20.24 11.17 -2.84
C ILE A 566 20.83 10.25 -1.78
N VAL A 567 20.35 9.01 -1.76
CA VAL A 567 20.86 7.95 -0.87
C VAL A 567 21.33 6.79 -1.73
N GLY A 568 22.56 6.36 -1.54
CA GLY A 568 23.13 5.28 -2.36
C GLY A 568 24.58 4.94 -2.03
N ASP A 569 25.15 4.01 -2.78
CA ASP A 569 26.53 3.54 -2.60
C ASP A 569 27.49 3.97 -3.72
N MET A 570 27.05 4.86 -4.62
CA MET A 570 27.89 5.40 -5.68
C MET A 570 29.09 6.18 -5.10
N ASP A 571 30.20 6.19 -5.85
CA ASP A 571 31.37 7.01 -5.54
C ASP A 571 30.98 8.49 -5.50
N GLU A 572 31.42 9.20 -4.45
CA GLU A 572 31.05 10.61 -4.20
C GLU A 572 31.53 11.56 -5.29
N ASP A 573 32.76 11.36 -5.80
CA ASP A 573 33.33 12.23 -6.83
C ASP A 573 32.68 11.97 -8.21
N LYS A 574 32.33 10.71 -8.49
CA LYS A 574 31.59 10.36 -9.70
C LYS A 574 30.20 10.97 -9.68
N LEU A 575 29.45 10.84 -8.56
CA LEU A 575 28.14 11.42 -8.41
C LEU A 575 28.21 12.96 -8.49
N ARG A 576 29.15 13.59 -7.78
CA ARG A 576 29.34 15.05 -7.79
C ARG A 576 29.59 15.58 -9.21
N LYS A 577 30.42 14.92 -10.01
CA LYS A 577 30.69 15.28 -11.42
C LYS A 577 29.41 15.17 -12.25
N LEU A 578 28.63 14.11 -12.07
CA LEU A 578 27.36 13.93 -12.76
C LEU A 578 26.35 15.04 -12.38
N LEU A 579 26.22 15.34 -11.09
CA LEU A 579 25.34 16.41 -10.61
C LEU A 579 25.72 17.79 -11.17
N GLN A 580 27.00 18.07 -11.39
CA GLN A 580 27.44 19.33 -12.01
C GLN A 580 26.90 19.51 -13.43
N THR A 581 26.74 18.41 -14.17
CA THR A 581 26.20 18.46 -15.54
C THR A 581 24.66 18.43 -15.57
N GLY A 582 24.02 17.90 -14.54
CA GLY A 582 22.56 17.78 -14.41
C GLY A 582 21.93 18.92 -13.63
N VAL A 583 22.08 18.93 -12.32
CA VAL A 583 21.49 19.92 -11.41
C VAL A 583 21.89 21.36 -11.76
N GLY A 584 23.11 21.55 -12.23
CA GLY A 584 23.55 22.85 -12.75
C GLY A 584 22.73 23.36 -13.96
N GLY A 585 22.01 22.50 -14.66
CA GLY A 585 21.14 22.86 -15.80
C GLY A 585 19.76 23.38 -15.42
N PHE A 586 19.36 23.32 -14.16
CA PHE A 586 18.09 23.87 -13.72
C PHE A 586 18.06 25.41 -13.90
N LYS A 587 17.00 25.91 -14.52
CA LYS A 587 16.77 27.34 -14.77
C LYS A 587 16.15 27.95 -13.51
N VAL A 588 17.00 28.27 -12.52
CA VAL A 588 16.56 28.80 -11.24
C VAL A 588 16.49 30.36 -11.33
N LYS A 589 15.34 30.90 -10.91
CA LYS A 589 15.15 32.30 -10.59
C LYS A 589 15.09 32.44 -9.08
N LYS A 590 15.63 33.53 -8.53
CA LYS A 590 15.54 33.74 -7.08
C LYS A 590 14.07 33.89 -6.69
N SER A 591 13.51 32.91 -6.01
CA SER A 591 12.15 32.94 -5.47
C SER A 591 12.23 33.17 -3.96
N ALA A 592 11.35 34.01 -3.44
CA ALA A 592 11.09 34.06 -2.01
C ALA A 592 9.88 33.15 -1.76
N SER A 593 10.09 31.96 -1.23
CA SER A 593 9.01 31.11 -0.76
C SER A 593 8.22 31.88 0.31
N ARG A 594 6.96 32.19 0.02
CA ARG A 594 6.05 32.80 0.97
C ARG A 594 4.86 31.87 1.17
N ARG A 595 4.75 31.33 2.35
CA ARG A 595 3.57 30.53 2.72
C ARG A 595 2.40 31.48 2.96
N PRO A 596 1.29 31.31 2.25
CA PRO A 596 0.10 32.11 2.48
C PRO A 596 -0.49 31.84 3.86
N SER A 597 -1.16 32.84 4.44
CA SER A 597 -1.99 32.63 5.62
C SER A 597 -3.24 31.83 5.23
N MET A 598 -3.51 30.76 5.93
CA MET A 598 -4.66 29.91 5.69
C MET A 598 -5.65 30.01 6.85
N PRO A 599 -6.88 30.45 6.61
CA PRO A 599 -7.93 30.35 7.60
C PRO A 599 -8.21 28.86 7.90
N TYR A 600 -8.14 28.48 9.17
CA TYR A 600 -8.43 27.13 9.63
C TYR A 600 -9.24 27.20 10.91
N HIS A 601 -10.51 26.83 10.82
CA HIS A 601 -11.47 26.91 11.92
C HIS A 601 -12.13 25.55 12.12
N PRO A 602 -11.47 24.61 12.84
CA PRO A 602 -12.08 23.33 13.14
C PRO A 602 -13.29 23.52 14.04
N VAL A 603 -14.30 22.67 13.86
CA VAL A 603 -15.44 22.63 14.78
C VAL A 603 -15.00 22.26 16.19
N SER A 604 -15.81 22.58 17.18
CA SER A 604 -15.57 22.20 18.58
C SER A 604 -16.60 21.16 19.03
N GLY A 605 -16.18 20.29 19.96
CA GLY A 605 -17.05 19.28 20.56
C GLY A 605 -17.24 18.04 19.68
N TRP A 606 -18.22 17.22 20.02
CA TRP A 606 -18.48 15.90 19.42
C TRP A 606 -19.74 15.92 18.55
N SER A 607 -19.67 15.19 17.45
CA SER A 607 -20.79 14.97 16.53
C SER A 607 -20.93 13.50 16.21
N SER A 608 -22.16 12.99 16.13
CA SER A 608 -22.43 11.57 15.83
C SER A 608 -23.35 11.45 14.63
N TYR A 609 -23.00 10.55 13.71
CA TYR A 609 -23.72 10.30 12.46
C TYR A 609 -24.01 8.82 12.27
N SER A 610 -25.10 8.52 11.59
CA SER A 610 -25.46 7.17 11.16
C SER A 610 -25.94 7.23 9.72
N VAL A 611 -25.38 6.41 8.85
CA VAL A 611 -25.73 6.34 7.43
C VAL A 611 -25.82 4.90 6.96
N GLU A 612 -26.58 4.69 5.90
CA GLU A 612 -26.64 3.41 5.21
C GLU A 612 -25.51 3.32 4.20
N GLY A 613 -24.87 2.14 4.09
CA GLY A 613 -23.77 1.90 3.17
C GLY A 613 -23.58 0.43 2.85
N GLN A 614 -22.58 0.13 2.04
CA GLN A 614 -22.34 -1.24 1.53
C GLN A 614 -21.68 -2.18 2.55
N LYS A 615 -21.03 -1.64 3.58
CA LYS A 615 -20.31 -2.40 4.60
C LYS A 615 -20.66 -1.90 5.99
N ASP A 616 -20.81 -2.82 6.93
CA ASP A 616 -20.92 -2.48 8.33
C ASP A 616 -19.56 -2.03 8.86
N MET A 617 -19.49 -0.79 9.34
CA MET A 617 -18.29 -0.23 9.96
C MET A 617 -18.62 0.95 10.84
N ALA A 618 -17.74 1.26 11.77
CA ALA A 618 -17.81 2.48 12.55
C ALA A 618 -16.45 3.16 12.66
N VAL A 619 -16.47 4.47 12.84
CA VAL A 619 -15.27 5.29 13.00
C VAL A 619 -15.46 6.27 14.15
N MET A 620 -14.41 6.40 14.98
CA MET A 620 -14.24 7.47 15.95
C MET A 620 -13.00 8.28 15.57
N ALA A 621 -13.19 9.52 15.14
CA ALA A 621 -12.11 10.44 14.82
C ALA A 621 -12.04 11.56 15.84
N VAL A 622 -10.85 11.85 16.34
CA VAL A 622 -10.60 12.91 17.32
C VAL A 622 -9.38 13.73 16.92
N SER A 623 -9.44 15.05 17.14
CA SER A 623 -8.36 15.96 16.76
C SER A 623 -8.23 17.10 17.76
N GLY A 624 -7.01 17.34 18.23
CA GLY A 624 -6.69 18.42 19.13
C GLY A 624 -5.43 19.20 18.74
N ARG A 625 -5.36 20.47 19.15
CA ARG A 625 -4.17 21.32 18.92
C ARG A 625 -3.03 20.84 19.80
N LEU A 626 -1.92 20.46 19.17
CA LEU A 626 -0.74 19.96 19.87
C LEU A 626 0.53 20.54 19.23
N PRO A 627 1.26 21.43 19.92
CA PRO A 627 2.51 21.98 19.42
C PRO A 627 3.50 20.86 19.07
N MET A 628 4.07 20.89 17.86
CA MET A 628 4.91 19.81 17.33
C MET A 628 6.36 19.95 17.81
N THR A 629 6.54 19.93 19.16
CA THR A 629 7.84 19.76 19.82
C THR A 629 8.32 18.32 19.72
N ALA A 630 9.61 18.06 19.98
CA ALA A 630 10.12 16.69 20.03
C ALA A 630 9.42 15.84 21.10
N ALA A 631 9.15 16.40 22.28
CA ALA A 631 8.43 15.70 23.35
C ALA A 631 7.03 15.29 22.92
N ASN A 632 6.25 16.23 22.37
CA ASN A 632 4.89 15.95 21.91
C ASN A 632 4.86 15.00 20.69
N HIS A 633 5.86 15.10 19.80
CA HIS A 633 5.99 14.18 18.66
C HIS A 633 6.11 12.73 19.14
N PHE A 634 6.97 12.46 20.11
CA PHE A 634 7.13 11.10 20.62
C PHE A 634 6.00 10.68 21.57
N ALA A 635 5.50 11.59 22.38
CA ALA A 635 4.35 11.30 23.24
C ALA A 635 3.09 10.98 22.44
N SER A 636 2.85 11.65 21.30
CA SER A 636 1.72 11.37 20.44
C SER A 636 1.82 10.01 19.75
N GLU A 637 3.03 9.55 19.40
CA GLU A 637 3.23 8.20 18.85
C GLU A 637 2.95 7.12 19.91
N MET A 638 3.44 7.32 21.14
CA MET A 638 3.13 6.42 22.27
C MET A 638 1.62 6.41 22.58
N ALA A 639 0.97 7.58 22.56
CA ALA A 639 -0.47 7.67 22.79
C ALA A 639 -1.27 6.88 21.74
N ALA A 640 -0.89 6.97 20.46
CA ALA A 640 -1.54 6.20 19.40
C ALA A 640 -1.38 4.68 19.64
N MET A 641 -0.18 4.21 19.94
CA MET A 641 0.09 2.79 20.23
C MET A 641 -0.70 2.27 21.44
N ILE A 642 -0.76 3.05 22.52
CA ILE A 642 -1.49 2.68 23.74
C ILE A 642 -3.00 2.64 23.46
N LEU A 643 -3.52 3.64 22.74
CA LEU A 643 -4.94 3.73 22.41
C LEU A 643 -5.39 2.55 21.53
N GLU A 644 -4.60 2.22 20.51
CA GLU A 644 -4.90 1.10 19.62
C GLU A 644 -4.97 -0.22 20.40
N ARG A 645 -3.98 -0.50 21.24
CA ARG A 645 -3.94 -1.72 22.05
C ARG A 645 -5.14 -1.81 23.00
N LYS A 646 -5.43 -0.75 23.76
CA LYS A 646 -6.56 -0.72 24.70
C LYS A 646 -7.91 -0.83 23.99
N ALA A 647 -8.04 -0.24 22.79
CA ALA A 647 -9.24 -0.38 21.96
C ALA A 647 -9.45 -1.85 21.53
N LYS A 648 -8.39 -2.52 21.08
CA LYS A 648 -8.42 -3.97 20.76
C LYS A 648 -8.75 -4.84 21.98
N GLU A 649 -8.19 -4.52 23.15
CA GLU A 649 -8.48 -5.26 24.40
C GLU A 649 -9.95 -5.15 24.81
N VAL A 650 -10.53 -3.96 24.79
CA VAL A 650 -11.94 -3.73 25.19
C VAL A 650 -12.93 -4.37 24.23
N LEU A 651 -12.59 -4.43 22.94
CA LEU A 651 -13.42 -5.05 21.91
C LEU A 651 -13.04 -6.51 21.62
N ALA A 652 -12.13 -7.09 22.40
CA ALA A 652 -11.74 -8.49 22.23
C ALA A 652 -12.94 -9.43 22.39
N GLY A 653 -13.14 -10.31 21.41
CA GLY A 653 -14.25 -11.27 21.40
C GLY A 653 -15.57 -10.73 20.82
N SER A 654 -15.65 -9.46 20.42
CA SER A 654 -16.83 -8.90 19.74
C SER A 654 -16.93 -9.33 18.26
N GLY A 655 -15.87 -9.90 17.68
CA GLY A 655 -15.79 -10.19 16.26
C GLY A 655 -15.51 -8.96 15.38
N LEU A 656 -15.20 -7.81 15.99
CA LEU A 656 -14.86 -6.57 15.29
C LEU A 656 -13.35 -6.50 15.04
N GLU A 657 -12.97 -6.13 13.83
CA GLU A 657 -11.59 -5.76 13.52
C GLU A 657 -11.37 -4.27 13.84
N VAL A 658 -10.40 -3.97 14.70
CA VAL A 658 -10.08 -2.61 15.14
C VAL A 658 -8.76 -2.17 14.52
N GLY A 659 -8.75 -1.00 13.88
CA GLY A 659 -7.55 -0.37 13.35
C GLY A 659 -7.45 1.08 13.80
N LEU A 660 -6.22 1.59 13.94
CA LEU A 660 -5.95 2.97 14.27
C LEU A 660 -5.06 3.61 13.21
N SER A 661 -5.45 4.78 12.76
CA SER A 661 -4.61 5.68 11.99
C SER A 661 -4.44 7.02 12.70
N TYR A 662 -3.27 7.64 12.56
CA TYR A 662 -3.04 8.95 13.15
C TYR A 662 -2.26 9.87 12.21
N SER A 663 -2.40 11.18 12.44
CA SER A 663 -1.66 12.21 11.74
C SER A 663 -1.15 13.29 12.69
N ARG A 664 0.00 13.85 12.34
CA ARG A 664 0.64 14.96 13.03
C ARG A 664 0.80 16.09 12.02
N ALA A 665 -0.14 17.01 12.00
CA ALA A 665 -0.11 18.16 11.12
C ALA A 665 0.82 19.24 11.72
N ILE A 666 1.60 19.89 10.85
CA ILE A 666 2.38 21.09 11.18
C ILE A 666 1.64 22.33 10.68
N TYR A 667 0.86 22.18 9.64
CA TYR A 667 0.11 23.23 8.96
C TYR A 667 -1.31 22.74 8.66
N PRO A 668 -2.27 23.65 8.59
CA PRO A 668 -2.24 25.09 8.89
C PRO A 668 -2.13 25.38 10.37
N ASP A 669 -2.40 24.42 11.23
CA ASP A 669 -2.30 24.44 12.68
C ASP A 669 -1.57 23.19 13.17
N GLU A 670 -0.72 23.32 14.19
CA GLU A 670 -0.03 22.16 14.77
C GLU A 670 -1.03 21.30 15.53
N ARG A 671 -1.34 20.11 14.98
CA ARG A 671 -2.39 19.20 15.45
C ARG A 671 -1.96 17.76 15.51
N PHE A 672 -2.55 17.06 16.45
CA PHE A 672 -2.57 15.60 16.49
C PHE A 672 -3.99 15.10 16.29
N SER A 673 -4.17 14.19 15.37
CA SER A 673 -5.47 13.59 15.05
C SER A 673 -5.35 12.08 15.02
N VAL A 674 -6.37 11.41 15.56
CA VAL A 674 -6.46 9.94 15.60
C VAL A 674 -7.81 9.54 15.02
N MET A 675 -7.81 8.48 14.24
CA MET A 675 -9.02 7.84 13.71
C MET A 675 -8.96 6.34 14.03
N LEU A 676 -9.85 5.89 14.90
CA LEU A 676 -10.15 4.49 15.16
C LEU A 676 -11.24 4.03 14.21
N SER A 677 -11.02 2.91 13.53
CA SER A 677 -11.99 2.26 12.65
C SER A 677 -12.31 0.86 13.16
N MET A 678 -13.57 0.49 13.09
CA MET A 678 -14.06 -0.85 13.39
C MET A 678 -14.75 -1.40 12.15
N SER A 679 -14.42 -2.63 11.75
CA SER A 679 -15.08 -3.36 10.67
C SER A 679 -15.90 -4.51 11.25
N GLY A 680 -17.14 -4.66 10.79
CA GLY A 680 -18.10 -5.63 11.28
C GLY A 680 -19.40 -4.99 11.75
N ALA A 681 -20.30 -5.77 12.33
CA ALA A 681 -21.60 -5.29 12.83
C ALA A 681 -21.42 -4.43 14.09
N CYS A 682 -21.06 -3.17 13.89
CA CYS A 682 -20.76 -2.21 14.95
C CYS A 682 -22.04 -1.59 15.53
N THR A 683 -21.99 -1.29 16.82
CA THR A 683 -23.07 -0.66 17.56
C THR A 683 -22.63 0.70 18.14
N ARG A 684 -23.59 1.51 18.59
CA ARG A 684 -23.28 2.75 19.34
C ARG A 684 -22.59 2.45 20.67
N ASP A 685 -22.87 1.30 21.28
CA ASP A 685 -22.24 0.87 22.53
C ASP A 685 -20.74 0.58 22.32
N ASP A 686 -20.36 0.07 21.14
CA ASP A 686 -18.95 -0.16 20.81
C ASP A 686 -18.19 1.16 20.64
N LEU A 687 -18.81 2.18 20.01
CA LEU A 687 -18.24 3.54 19.98
C LEU A 687 -18.15 4.16 21.38
N ALA A 688 -19.16 3.96 22.24
CA ALA A 688 -19.12 4.44 23.62
C ALA A 688 -17.95 3.79 24.39
N LYS A 689 -17.69 2.49 24.24
CA LYS A 689 -16.53 1.83 24.83
C LYS A 689 -15.21 2.45 24.37
N LEU A 690 -15.06 2.78 23.07
CA LEU A 690 -13.88 3.47 22.57
C LEU A 690 -13.70 4.86 23.18
N ARG A 691 -14.79 5.59 23.38
CA ARG A 691 -14.77 6.89 24.05
C ARG A 691 -14.34 6.76 25.51
N ASP A 692 -14.86 5.74 26.22
CA ASP A 692 -14.48 5.43 27.59
C ASP A 692 -12.99 5.09 27.71
N VAL A 693 -12.45 4.31 26.73
CA VAL A 693 -11.01 4.03 26.63
C VAL A 693 -10.19 5.30 26.46
N LEU A 694 -10.63 6.24 25.60
CA LEU A 694 -9.95 7.52 25.43
C LEU A 694 -9.94 8.33 26.72
N SER A 695 -11.10 8.42 27.42
CA SER A 695 -11.24 9.14 28.68
C SER A 695 -10.44 8.48 29.80
N ASP A 696 -10.40 7.14 29.90
CA ASP A 696 -9.54 6.43 30.84
C ASP A 696 -8.07 6.73 30.59
N CYS A 697 -7.62 6.70 29.35
CA CYS A 697 -6.25 7.06 28.97
C CYS A 697 -5.90 8.52 29.30
N ALA A 698 -6.86 9.44 29.22
CA ALA A 698 -6.66 10.83 29.64
C ALA A 698 -6.49 10.99 31.15
N MET A 699 -7.00 10.05 31.96
CA MET A 699 -6.85 10.02 33.40
C MET A 699 -5.67 9.15 33.84
N ASN A 700 -5.48 8.00 33.24
CA ASN A 700 -4.58 6.96 33.68
C ASN A 700 -3.74 6.40 32.52
N VAL A 701 -2.41 6.64 32.56
CA VAL A 701 -1.45 5.99 31.66
C VAL A 701 -0.50 5.17 32.50
N ASP A 702 -0.41 3.87 32.21
CA ASP A 702 0.48 2.98 32.92
C ASP A 702 1.96 3.25 32.52
N ALA A 703 2.84 3.33 33.50
CA ALA A 703 4.27 3.51 33.28
C ALA A 703 4.88 2.31 32.51
N SER A 704 4.34 1.11 32.68
CA SER A 704 4.76 -0.09 31.97
C SER A 704 4.44 -0.01 30.47
N ASP A 705 3.28 0.56 30.11
CA ASP A 705 2.88 0.80 28.74
C ASP A 705 3.85 1.76 28.04
N VAL A 706 4.15 2.86 28.69
CA VAL A 706 5.13 3.83 28.19
C VAL A 706 6.52 3.21 28.04
N ALA A 707 6.94 2.36 28.96
CA ALA A 707 8.23 1.67 28.90
C ALA A 707 8.29 0.71 27.69
N SER A 708 7.22 -0.04 27.45
CA SER A 708 7.09 -0.93 26.29
C SER A 708 7.12 -0.16 24.97
N CYS A 709 6.36 0.94 24.86
CA CYS A 709 6.39 1.82 23.69
C CYS A 709 7.80 2.39 23.43
N LYS A 710 8.52 2.82 24.48
CA LYS A 710 9.91 3.31 24.36
C LYS A 710 10.85 2.23 23.80
N ALA A 711 10.73 1.00 24.30
CA ALA A 711 11.55 -0.11 23.81
C ALA A 711 11.28 -0.39 22.32
N TYR A 712 10.00 -0.48 21.94
CA TYR A 712 9.57 -0.66 20.57
C TYR A 712 10.09 0.47 19.65
N MET A 713 9.84 1.73 19.99
CA MET A 713 10.22 2.89 19.17
C MET A 713 11.74 2.99 18.97
N LYS A 714 12.53 2.73 20.01
CA LYS A 714 14.00 2.72 19.89
C LYS A 714 14.48 1.61 18.95
N ASN A 715 13.88 0.44 19.05
CA ASN A 715 14.20 -0.67 18.16
C ASN A 715 13.78 -0.39 16.70
N ALA A 716 12.56 0.09 16.49
CA ALA A 716 12.06 0.48 15.17
C ALA A 716 12.94 1.57 14.52
N TYR A 717 13.38 2.55 15.30
CA TYR A 717 14.32 3.58 14.84
C TYR A 717 15.66 2.97 14.39
N ALA A 718 16.24 2.07 15.20
CA ALA A 718 17.51 1.41 14.86
C ALA A 718 17.44 0.60 13.54
N LEU A 719 16.29 0.02 13.26
CA LEU A 719 16.05 -0.69 12.01
C LEU A 719 15.85 0.29 10.84
N ARG A 720 14.97 1.27 10.98
CA ARG A 720 14.59 2.22 9.92
C ARG A 720 15.74 3.13 9.48
N MET A 721 16.61 3.57 10.38
CA MET A 721 17.74 4.43 10.04
C MET A 721 18.75 3.78 9.07
N ASN A 722 18.67 2.46 8.90
CA ASN A 722 19.46 1.70 7.94
C ASN A 722 18.77 1.56 6.57
N THR A 723 17.65 2.24 6.34
CA THR A 723 16.92 2.24 5.06
C THR A 723 17.05 3.57 4.34
N PRO A 724 17.07 3.58 3.00
CA PRO A 724 17.06 4.81 2.21
C PRO A 724 15.83 5.68 2.49
N ASP A 725 14.65 5.07 2.61
CA ASP A 725 13.36 5.75 2.80
C ASP A 725 13.33 6.61 4.06
N TYR A 726 13.96 6.14 5.12
CA TYR A 726 14.11 6.93 6.35
C TYR A 726 14.78 8.28 6.06
N TRP A 727 15.93 8.26 5.39
CA TRP A 727 16.71 9.47 5.11
C TRP A 727 16.04 10.37 4.06
N LEU A 728 15.39 9.81 3.06
CA LEU A 728 14.61 10.56 2.07
C LEU A 728 13.45 11.34 2.69
N ARG A 729 12.93 10.89 3.84
CA ARG A 729 11.86 11.55 4.59
C ARG A 729 12.37 12.57 5.59
N VAL A 730 13.36 12.23 6.41
CA VAL A 730 13.76 13.08 7.55
C VAL A 730 14.68 14.23 7.14
N ILE A 731 15.50 14.08 6.09
CA ILE A 731 16.39 15.15 5.63
C ILE A 731 15.58 16.35 5.07
N PRO A 732 14.59 16.17 4.17
CA PRO A 732 13.74 17.27 3.72
C PRO A 732 12.97 17.94 4.86
N LEU A 733 12.40 17.15 5.78
CA LEU A 733 11.69 17.65 6.95
C LEU A 733 12.58 18.58 7.80
N ARG A 734 13.84 18.20 7.99
CA ARG A 734 14.81 19.03 8.72
C ARG A 734 15.18 20.30 7.95
N HIS A 735 15.38 20.21 6.65
CA HIS A 735 15.86 21.33 5.83
C HIS A 735 14.77 22.33 5.45
N LEU A 736 13.53 21.87 5.23
CA LEU A 736 12.40 22.71 4.82
C LEU A 736 11.59 23.22 6.03
N GLU A 737 11.37 22.37 7.02
CA GLU A 737 10.49 22.67 8.16
C GLU A 737 11.27 22.97 9.47
N GLY A 738 12.57 22.78 9.47
CA GLY A 738 13.40 22.96 10.69
C GLY A 738 13.14 21.93 11.79
N LYS A 739 12.32 20.89 11.52
CA LYS A 739 11.94 19.87 12.52
C LYS A 739 12.99 18.76 12.58
N ASP A 740 13.57 18.53 13.75
CA ASP A 740 14.57 17.49 14.00
C ASP A 740 14.08 16.51 15.08
N PHE A 741 13.57 15.37 14.63
CA PHE A 741 13.17 14.28 15.51
C PHE A 741 14.18 13.11 15.51
N THR A 742 15.30 13.24 14.82
CA THR A 742 16.32 12.20 14.64
C THR A 742 17.52 12.37 15.58
N THR A 743 18.05 13.60 15.69
CA THR A 743 19.23 13.85 16.53
C THR A 743 18.93 13.58 18.00
N GLY A 744 19.74 12.72 18.64
CA GLY A 744 19.53 12.33 20.04
C GLY A 744 18.24 11.54 20.28
N TYR A 745 17.76 10.80 19.28
CA TYR A 745 16.48 10.10 19.30
C TYR A 745 16.25 9.29 20.58
N ALA A 746 17.20 8.41 20.96
CA ALA A 746 17.05 7.56 22.14
C ALA A 746 16.87 8.38 23.44
N ALA A 747 17.66 9.44 23.62
CA ALA A 747 17.55 10.31 24.79
C ALA A 747 16.22 11.09 24.82
N LYS A 748 15.75 11.54 23.67
CA LYS A 748 14.44 12.21 23.54
C LYS A 748 13.29 11.28 23.88
N ILE A 749 13.35 10.01 23.43
CA ILE A 749 12.36 8.98 23.77
C ILE A 749 12.40 8.68 25.27
N ASP A 750 13.59 8.49 25.85
CA ASP A 750 13.73 8.20 27.29
C ASP A 750 13.20 9.32 28.17
N ALA A 751 13.27 10.56 27.70
CA ALA A 751 12.78 11.74 28.43
C ALA A 751 11.24 11.87 28.44
N VAL A 752 10.50 11.16 27.58
CA VAL A 752 9.03 11.21 27.60
C VAL A 752 8.50 10.57 28.87
N SER A 753 7.64 11.29 29.62
CA SER A 753 6.99 10.77 30.83
C SER A 753 5.57 10.27 30.54
N ALA A 754 5.02 9.46 31.45
CA ALA A 754 3.61 9.05 31.41
C ALA A 754 2.66 10.27 31.46
N ASP A 755 3.02 11.31 32.24
CA ASP A 755 2.22 12.54 32.29
C ASP A 755 2.18 13.29 30.96
N GLN A 756 3.28 13.25 30.18
CA GLN A 756 3.27 13.85 28.84
C GLN A 756 2.37 13.06 27.86
N VAL A 757 2.37 11.73 27.94
CA VAL A 757 1.46 10.90 27.13
C VAL A 757 0.00 11.14 27.55
N LYS A 758 -0.26 11.19 28.86
CA LYS A 758 -1.57 11.54 29.41
C LYS A 758 -2.06 12.92 28.93
N ALA A 759 -1.17 13.91 28.89
CA ALA A 759 -1.51 15.24 28.38
C ALA A 759 -1.91 15.22 26.90
N VAL A 760 -1.32 14.33 26.09
CA VAL A 760 -1.75 14.14 24.68
C VAL A 760 -3.17 13.58 24.62
N PHE A 761 -3.52 12.59 25.42
CA PHE A 761 -4.88 12.07 25.50
C PHE A 761 -5.87 13.14 25.93
N LYS A 762 -5.49 13.98 26.88
CA LYS A 762 -6.35 15.12 27.30
C LYS A 762 -6.61 16.10 26.16
N VAL A 763 -5.58 16.38 25.33
CA VAL A 763 -5.74 17.22 24.12
C VAL A 763 -6.71 16.58 23.12
N LEU A 764 -6.73 15.26 22.98
CA LEU A 764 -7.70 14.56 22.12
C LEU A 764 -9.12 14.57 22.72
N GLU A 765 -9.25 14.28 24.01
CA GLU A 765 -10.54 14.28 24.73
C GLU A 765 -11.23 15.64 24.69
N ASP A 766 -10.47 16.72 24.93
CA ASP A 766 -10.94 18.11 24.91
C ASP A 766 -11.11 18.65 23.47
N GLY A 767 -10.67 17.92 22.47
CA GLY A 767 -10.65 18.31 21.06
C GLY A 767 -11.98 18.11 20.34
N ALA A 768 -11.93 18.28 19.01
CA ALA A 768 -13.06 17.96 18.14
C ALA A 768 -13.19 16.45 17.93
N GLY A 769 -14.40 15.92 18.03
CA GLY A 769 -14.67 14.49 17.84
C GLY A 769 -15.81 14.22 16.85
N VAL A 770 -15.67 13.19 16.05
CA VAL A 770 -16.70 12.69 15.12
C VAL A 770 -16.85 11.19 15.31
N GLU A 771 -18.08 10.77 15.53
CA GLU A 771 -18.48 9.37 15.49
C GLU A 771 -19.34 9.12 14.26
N TYR A 772 -19.05 8.03 13.57
CA TYR A 772 -19.70 7.70 12.31
C TYR A 772 -19.97 6.20 12.24
N ILE A 773 -21.23 5.82 12.06
CA ILE A 773 -21.64 4.42 11.89
C ILE A 773 -22.23 4.27 10.49
N ILE A 774 -21.74 3.27 9.77
CA ILE A 774 -22.29 2.79 8.50
C ILE A 774 -22.92 1.44 8.76
N ASN A 775 -24.19 1.28 8.43
CA ASN A 775 -24.89 0.01 8.48
C ASN A 775 -25.31 -0.40 7.08
N LYS A 776 -25.23 -1.68 6.77
CA LYS A 776 -25.89 -2.23 5.58
C LYS A 776 -27.40 -2.05 5.73
N PRO A 777 -28.10 -1.66 4.65
CA PRO A 777 -29.55 -1.65 4.68
C PRO A 777 -30.04 -3.06 5.01
N ASN A 778 -30.92 -3.19 5.99
CA ASN A 778 -31.59 -4.46 6.27
C ASN A 778 -32.37 -4.87 5.02
N THR A 779 -31.82 -5.77 4.25
CA THR A 779 -32.55 -6.49 3.18
C THR A 779 -33.53 -7.44 3.86
N THR A 780 -34.56 -6.89 4.47
CA THR A 780 -35.78 -7.67 4.76
C THR A 780 -36.30 -8.09 3.40
N CYS A 781 -36.24 -9.38 3.12
CA CYS A 781 -36.90 -10.02 1.99
C CYS A 781 -38.30 -9.44 1.87
N ILE A 782 -38.55 -8.67 0.81
CA ILE A 782 -39.90 -8.47 0.31
C ILE A 782 -40.25 -9.85 -0.28
N THR A 783 -40.83 -10.69 0.55
CA THR A 783 -41.59 -11.85 0.08
C THR A 783 -42.71 -11.27 -0.77
N GLU A 784 -42.62 -11.49 -2.08
CA GLU A 784 -43.70 -11.26 -3.03
C GLU A 784 -45.01 -11.86 -2.48
N GLN A 785 -46.03 -11.02 -2.32
CA GLN A 785 -47.41 -11.44 -2.32
C GLN A 785 -47.97 -11.31 -3.73
#